data_e85374423f473373e1fc266a5b4f834a
#
_entry.id   e85374423f473373e1fc266a5b4f834a
#
_cell.length_a   1.000
_cell.length_b   1.000
_cell.length_c   1.000
_cell.angle_alpha   90.00
_cell.angle_beta   90.00
_cell.angle_gamma   90.00
#
_symmetry.space_group_name_H-M   'P 1'
#
loop_
_entity.id
_entity.type
_entity.pdbx_description
1 polymer ?
#
loop_
_entity_poly.entity_id
_entity_poly.type
_entity_poly.pdbx_seq_one_letter_code
_entity_poly.pdbx_strand_id
1 'polypeptide(L)'
;MTSADLNTLLTELTLDEKILLLAGKNFWETHEIDRLSIPSLKVTDGPNGARGAQILDGVPATCFPACVSLASTFDRQLAYRIGQALGEETQTKGAYVLLGPTVCVHRSPVGGRNFEAFSEDPLLTGTLASEYVRGLQSEQETRRFVVDEIISERAIREIYLKSFEIIVKQAEPWCIMTAYNKVNGHYIDATPRWLTEVLRHEWGWEGLAMTDWGAGSCVESVRNGLDLEMPGPARIRASDLVHEALKDGRVSESDINDRVRRFLQLLDHVGKFCDRKTTPEERAVDKPEHRALIREAGAAGIVMLKNRGNILPIDVASVKRIAILGPLADVPSAHGGGSASMTCHYKISPAEARASRLGNRVEFVYSKGAHIYRALPDLLEGVTAASGTPGFLIEYFEDHNLQGQPFETQVTTRSYFTTLDQIEIKPRAMSARMTTTFRPTEAGSHYLSLSGTGPTKLFINGELDELRVRYSFEAGMEYEVRIEISMPNATIADIYILDKQLSVHLGFVPQAEMDQNLLHEAAELARDSDIALVFTGNTTQWESEGQDMEAMTLPPYDTRTQDKLIETVAAANPNTVVVNTTGSPVELPWLNNAAGFLQAWYAGQETGNSIADVLLGDVNPSGKLPMSWPRVYEDTACYGNFGFDSQVSKRVEYVEGVFVGYRHFDRHWNTDKQALYPFGFGLSYTTFGVTDASLEGAVWDSDAQTTTVSVSVANTGDRAGAEVIQVYICPPAIEGLERPVKELASYAKVVLNPQEEKVVKVDFGRDAAAYWDEAVNKWRVVPGQYTVLVATSSAPDDVKSRLSFEISEGLTFDP
;
A
#
# COMPACT_ATOMS: atom_id res chain seq x y z
N MET A 1 11.43 28.90 16.34
CA MET A 1 11.24 30.39 16.29
C MET A 1 9.99 30.74 17.07
N THR A 2 9.80 32.03 17.46
CA THR A 2 8.53 32.47 18.02
C THR A 2 7.54 32.79 16.90
N SER A 3 6.24 32.80 17.18
CA SER A 3 5.24 33.26 16.21
C SER A 3 5.51 34.70 15.71
N ALA A 4 6.14 35.52 16.51
CA ALA A 4 6.55 36.87 16.13
C ALA A 4 7.70 36.84 15.11
N ASP A 5 8.64 35.93 15.23
CA ASP A 5 9.74 35.76 14.26
C ASP A 5 9.22 35.29 12.91
N LEU A 6 8.27 34.34 12.88
CA LEU A 6 7.64 33.84 11.66
C LEU A 6 6.82 34.94 10.94
N ASN A 7 6.09 35.80 11.71
CA ASN A 7 5.37 36.94 11.15
C ASN A 7 6.32 38.01 10.60
N THR A 8 7.48 38.19 11.22
CA THR A 8 8.52 39.09 10.71
C THR A 8 9.04 38.59 9.37
N LEU A 9 9.41 37.31 9.26
CA LEU A 9 9.83 36.70 7.99
C LEU A 9 8.76 36.84 6.91
N LEU A 10 7.49 36.58 7.24
CA LEU A 10 6.37 36.72 6.32
C LEU A 10 6.23 38.16 5.78
N THR A 11 6.50 39.17 6.62
CA THR A 11 6.43 40.59 6.26
C THR A 11 7.64 41.00 5.39
N GLU A 12 8.81 40.41 5.62
CA GLU A 12 10.04 40.70 4.87
C GLU A 12 10.09 40.03 3.49
N LEU A 13 9.33 38.95 3.28
CA LEU A 13 9.20 38.29 1.99
C LEU A 13 8.53 39.21 0.96
N THR A 14 9.11 39.35 -0.22
CA THR A 14 8.45 39.95 -1.38
C THR A 14 7.32 39.05 -1.88
N LEU A 15 6.39 39.61 -2.67
CA LEU A 15 5.30 38.82 -3.23
C LEU A 15 5.80 37.68 -4.12
N ASP A 16 6.83 37.93 -4.94
CA ASP A 16 7.42 36.90 -5.80
C ASP A 16 8.07 35.77 -5.01
N GLU A 17 8.76 36.10 -3.91
CA GLU A 17 9.33 35.08 -2.99
C GLU A 17 8.23 34.26 -2.30
N LYS A 18 7.12 34.88 -1.91
CA LYS A 18 5.96 34.18 -1.38
C LYS A 18 5.35 33.23 -2.40
N ILE A 19 5.17 33.68 -3.64
CA ILE A 19 4.66 32.85 -4.74
C ILE A 19 5.59 31.66 -4.98
N LEU A 20 6.91 31.88 -4.95
CA LEU A 20 7.91 30.82 -5.12
C LEU A 20 7.78 29.73 -4.05
N LEU A 21 7.49 30.11 -2.80
CA LEU A 21 7.31 29.16 -1.68
C LEU A 21 5.99 28.36 -1.73
N LEU A 22 5.08 28.68 -2.65
CA LEU A 22 3.82 27.91 -2.81
C LEU A 22 3.97 26.64 -3.66
N ALA A 23 5.17 26.38 -4.21
CA ALA A 23 5.41 25.23 -5.08
C ALA A 23 6.78 24.60 -4.84
N GLY A 24 6.92 23.34 -5.30
CA GLY A 24 8.20 22.65 -5.32
C GLY A 24 9.21 23.30 -6.27
N LYS A 25 10.50 23.20 -5.95
CA LYS A 25 11.64 23.57 -6.78
C LYS A 25 11.92 22.49 -7.83
N ASN A 26 11.85 21.25 -7.39
CA ASN A 26 12.09 20.07 -8.21
C ASN A 26 11.14 18.95 -7.78
N PHE A 27 11.46 17.69 -8.13
CA PHE A 27 10.59 16.55 -7.85
C PHE A 27 10.39 16.28 -6.36
N TRP A 28 11.38 16.60 -5.50
CA TRP A 28 11.38 16.27 -4.07
C TRP A 28 11.61 17.43 -3.13
N GLU A 29 11.99 18.62 -3.63
CA GLU A 29 12.41 19.74 -2.78
C GLU A 29 11.58 20.99 -3.05
N THR A 30 11.39 21.77 -1.98
CA THR A 30 10.82 23.13 -2.06
C THR A 30 11.89 24.15 -2.35
N HIS A 31 11.50 25.41 -2.63
CA HIS A 31 12.44 26.52 -2.82
C HIS A 31 13.01 27.00 -1.49
N GLU A 32 14.27 27.43 -1.51
CA GLU A 32 14.94 28.23 -0.50
C GLU A 32 14.85 29.74 -0.81
N ILE A 33 14.93 30.60 0.22
CA ILE A 33 15.07 32.06 0.06
C ILE A 33 16.32 32.48 0.84
N ASP A 34 17.45 32.48 0.17
CA ASP A 34 18.77 32.74 0.77
C ASP A 34 18.85 34.06 1.52
N ARG A 35 18.27 35.13 0.97
CA ARG A 35 18.27 36.47 1.53
C ARG A 35 17.68 36.51 2.95
N LEU A 36 16.68 35.67 3.23
CA LEU A 36 16.03 35.56 4.52
C LEU A 36 16.41 34.28 5.29
N SER A 37 17.36 33.53 4.74
CA SER A 37 17.78 32.24 5.30
C SER A 37 16.63 31.26 5.52
N ILE A 38 15.63 31.26 4.64
CA ILE A 38 14.56 30.27 4.61
C ILE A 38 15.10 29.05 3.84
N PRO A 39 15.20 27.88 4.48
CA PRO A 39 15.78 26.69 3.86
C PRO A 39 14.77 25.94 2.98
N SER A 40 15.29 25.15 2.02
CA SER A 40 14.51 24.16 1.29
C SER A 40 14.10 23.01 2.21
N LEU A 41 12.93 22.41 1.93
CA LEU A 41 12.41 21.19 2.56
C LEU A 41 12.47 20.05 1.54
N LYS A 42 13.08 18.91 1.90
CA LYS A 42 13.03 17.69 1.11
C LYS A 42 11.97 16.73 1.66
N VAL A 43 11.19 16.15 0.77
CA VAL A 43 10.23 15.07 1.06
C VAL A 43 10.70 13.77 0.40
N THR A 44 10.17 12.62 0.81
CA THR A 44 10.46 11.31 0.20
C THR A 44 9.23 10.41 0.26
N ASP A 45 9.03 9.59 -0.77
CA ASP A 45 8.04 8.52 -0.73
C ASP A 45 8.39 7.43 0.27
N GLY A 46 7.34 6.71 0.65
CA GLY A 46 7.47 5.40 1.18
C GLY A 46 6.56 5.00 2.34
N PRO A 47 5.34 4.49 2.10
CA PRO A 47 4.51 3.91 3.16
C PRO A 47 5.16 2.67 3.80
N ASN A 48 6.10 2.02 3.09
CA ASN A 48 6.80 0.81 3.56
C ASN A 48 8.29 1.05 3.87
N GLY A 49 8.80 2.30 3.70
CA GLY A 49 10.21 2.65 3.91
C GLY A 49 10.56 3.97 3.21
N ALA A 50 11.57 4.68 3.69
CA ALA A 50 12.01 5.94 3.07
C ALA A 50 12.81 5.67 1.80
N ARG A 51 12.17 5.77 0.62
CA ARG A 51 12.77 5.40 -0.67
C ARG A 51 13.95 6.27 -1.07
N GLY A 52 13.89 7.57 -0.82
CA GLY A 52 14.84 8.55 -1.34
C GLY A 52 14.42 9.14 -2.68
N ALA A 53 15.33 9.85 -3.33
CA ALA A 53 15.02 10.65 -4.53
C ALA A 53 14.86 9.81 -5.80
N GLN A 54 15.54 8.68 -5.91
CA GLN A 54 15.51 7.84 -7.10
C GLN A 54 14.41 6.78 -7.01
N ILE A 55 13.62 6.67 -8.08
CA ILE A 55 12.53 5.68 -8.18
C ILE A 55 13.10 4.28 -8.44
N LEU A 56 14.16 4.19 -9.23
CA LEU A 56 14.85 2.95 -9.58
C LEU A 56 16.30 3.00 -9.13
N ASP A 57 16.77 1.88 -8.59
CA ASP A 57 18.18 1.70 -8.17
C ASP A 57 18.69 2.82 -7.23
N GLY A 58 17.77 3.37 -6.42
CA GLY A 58 18.09 4.40 -5.42
C GLY A 58 18.98 3.87 -4.30
N VAL A 59 19.37 4.79 -3.41
CA VAL A 59 20.16 4.46 -2.22
C VAL A 59 19.37 3.48 -1.35
N PRO A 60 19.87 2.27 -1.04
CA PRO A 60 19.16 1.27 -0.28
C PRO A 60 18.57 1.79 1.03
N ALA A 61 17.37 1.32 1.35
CA ALA A 61 16.66 1.64 2.58
C ALA A 61 15.98 0.40 3.17
N THR A 62 15.60 0.52 4.42
CA THR A 62 14.87 -0.52 5.13
C THR A 62 13.43 -0.62 4.61
N CYS A 63 13.00 -1.83 4.22
CA CYS A 63 11.65 -2.11 3.79
C CYS A 63 10.86 -2.81 4.89
N PHE A 64 9.93 -2.09 5.51
CA PHE A 64 9.01 -2.59 6.55
C PHE A 64 7.82 -3.33 5.93
N PRO A 65 7.05 -4.10 6.74
CA PRO A 65 5.80 -4.69 6.28
C PRO A 65 4.83 -3.65 5.73
N ALA A 66 4.13 -3.99 4.67
CA ALA A 66 3.10 -3.14 4.07
C ALA A 66 1.96 -2.84 5.06
N CYS A 67 1.23 -1.73 4.85
CA CYS A 67 0.19 -1.29 5.79
C CYS A 67 -0.88 -2.35 6.04
N VAL A 68 -1.27 -3.13 5.03
CA VAL A 68 -2.20 -4.26 5.20
C VAL A 68 -1.66 -5.35 6.12
N SER A 69 -0.36 -5.66 6.04
CA SER A 69 0.30 -6.60 6.93
C SER A 69 0.35 -6.06 8.37
N LEU A 70 0.66 -4.78 8.52
CA LEU A 70 0.65 -4.11 9.82
C LEU A 70 -0.76 -4.04 10.41
N ALA A 71 -1.79 -3.80 9.59
CA ALA A 71 -3.18 -3.81 10.01
C ALA A 71 -3.63 -5.18 10.54
N SER A 72 -3.16 -6.26 9.91
CA SER A 72 -3.44 -7.62 10.35
C SER A 72 -2.92 -7.93 11.75
N THR A 73 -1.98 -7.16 12.26
CA THR A 73 -1.48 -7.34 13.64
C THR A 73 -2.47 -6.90 14.70
N PHE A 74 -3.39 -5.95 14.40
CA PHE A 74 -4.25 -5.27 15.38
C PHE A 74 -3.46 -4.74 16.58
N ASP A 75 -2.21 -4.33 16.36
CA ASP A 75 -1.26 -3.94 17.41
C ASP A 75 -0.83 -2.48 17.25
N ARG A 76 -1.44 -1.61 18.06
CA ARG A 76 -1.17 -0.17 18.05
C ARG A 76 0.29 0.15 18.43
N GLN A 77 0.84 -0.59 19.41
CA GLN A 77 2.21 -0.35 19.87
C GLN A 77 3.24 -0.73 18.80
N LEU A 78 2.97 -1.82 18.06
CA LEU A 78 3.81 -2.24 16.96
C LEU A 78 3.77 -1.22 15.81
N ALA A 79 2.58 -0.67 15.49
CA ALA A 79 2.42 0.40 14.51
C ALA A 79 3.23 1.66 14.89
N TYR A 80 3.21 2.05 16.17
CA TYR A 80 4.01 3.16 16.68
C TYR A 80 5.52 2.92 16.53
N ARG A 81 6.02 1.73 16.87
CA ARG A 81 7.45 1.36 16.73
C ARG A 81 7.90 1.37 15.26
N ILE A 82 7.05 0.92 14.35
CA ILE A 82 7.32 1.00 12.90
C ILE A 82 7.41 2.47 12.46
N GLY A 83 6.47 3.31 12.89
CA GLY A 83 6.50 4.75 12.62
C GLY A 83 7.79 5.42 13.10
N GLN A 84 8.27 5.11 14.31
CA GLN A 84 9.53 5.63 14.82
C GLN A 84 10.73 5.21 13.94
N ALA A 85 10.80 3.93 13.57
CA ALA A 85 11.87 3.42 12.73
C ALA A 85 11.86 4.09 11.35
N LEU A 86 10.68 4.33 10.77
CA LEU A 86 10.52 5.07 9.51
C LEU A 86 10.96 6.53 9.62
N GLY A 87 10.71 7.18 10.75
CA GLY A 87 11.22 8.52 11.02
C GLY A 87 12.74 8.58 10.99
N GLU A 88 13.42 7.59 11.56
CA GLU A 88 14.88 7.46 11.52
C GLU A 88 15.39 7.19 10.09
N GLU A 89 14.71 6.31 9.33
CA GLU A 89 15.04 6.05 7.92
C GLU A 89 14.89 7.31 7.06
N THR A 90 13.81 8.09 7.27
CA THR A 90 13.56 9.35 6.55
C THR A 90 14.72 10.34 6.71
N GLN A 91 15.28 10.45 7.90
CA GLN A 91 16.45 11.29 8.17
C GLN A 91 17.70 10.79 7.41
N THR A 92 17.83 9.48 7.19
CA THR A 92 18.96 8.94 6.40
C THR A 92 18.92 9.37 4.93
N LYS A 93 17.74 9.73 4.43
CA LYS A 93 17.50 10.25 3.08
C LYS A 93 17.61 11.78 3.01
N GLY A 94 17.97 12.44 4.10
CA GLY A 94 18.00 13.89 4.19
C GLY A 94 16.62 14.53 4.03
N ALA A 95 15.54 13.75 4.17
CA ALA A 95 14.18 14.20 4.09
C ALA A 95 13.59 14.52 5.46
N TYR A 96 12.58 15.37 5.49
CA TYR A 96 11.91 15.86 6.70
C TYR A 96 10.42 15.52 6.71
N VAL A 97 9.89 15.09 5.58
CA VAL A 97 8.53 14.59 5.42
C VAL A 97 8.60 13.29 4.64
N LEU A 98 7.99 12.24 5.16
CA LEU A 98 7.71 10.99 4.47
C LEU A 98 6.28 11.01 3.95
N LEU A 99 6.08 10.60 2.71
CA LEU A 99 4.76 10.48 2.08
C LEU A 99 4.19 9.08 2.42
N GLY A 100 3.57 8.98 3.56
CA GLY A 100 3.01 7.76 4.16
C GLY A 100 2.47 7.98 5.58
N PRO A 101 1.52 7.18 6.09
CA PRO A 101 0.93 5.98 5.47
C PRO A 101 -0.23 6.30 4.53
N THR A 102 -0.64 5.28 3.74
CA THR A 102 -1.87 5.33 2.95
C THR A 102 -3.05 4.93 3.82
N VAL A 103 -4.04 5.83 3.99
CA VAL A 103 -5.19 5.61 4.91
C VAL A 103 -6.52 5.42 4.18
N CYS A 104 -6.46 5.01 2.91
CA CYS A 104 -7.64 4.68 2.12
C CYS A 104 -8.33 3.41 2.64
N VAL A 105 -9.63 3.31 2.40
CA VAL A 105 -10.44 2.15 2.77
C VAL A 105 -10.39 1.10 1.68
N HIS A 106 -10.19 -0.18 2.03
CA HIS A 106 -10.28 -1.30 1.10
C HIS A 106 -11.71 -1.47 0.61
N ARG A 107 -12.06 -0.74 -0.45
CA ARG A 107 -13.40 -0.77 -1.05
C ARG A 107 -13.61 -1.99 -1.96
N SER A 108 -12.57 -2.35 -2.70
CA SER A 108 -12.59 -3.45 -3.68
C SER A 108 -11.37 -4.34 -3.56
N PRO A 109 -11.52 -5.67 -3.62
CA PRO A 109 -10.38 -6.59 -3.59
C PRO A 109 -9.48 -6.50 -4.82
N VAL A 110 -9.93 -5.88 -5.90
CA VAL A 110 -9.14 -5.70 -7.14
C VAL A 110 -8.41 -4.36 -7.21
N GLY A 111 -8.41 -3.55 -6.15
CA GLY A 111 -7.65 -2.31 -6.07
C GLY A 111 -6.15 -2.57 -6.06
N GLY A 112 -5.40 -1.98 -7.00
CA GLY A 112 -3.97 -2.24 -7.21
C GLY A 112 -3.07 -1.73 -6.09
N ARG A 113 -3.55 -0.81 -5.23
CA ARG A 113 -2.83 -0.22 -4.09
C ARG A 113 -3.33 -0.69 -2.72
N ASN A 114 -4.19 -1.68 -2.66
CA ASN A 114 -4.70 -2.17 -1.38
C ASN A 114 -3.60 -2.60 -0.41
N PHE A 115 -2.49 -3.12 -0.92
CA PHE A 115 -1.36 -3.56 -0.08
C PHE A 115 -0.81 -2.44 0.81
N GLU A 116 -0.87 -1.20 0.37
CA GLU A 116 -0.34 -0.04 1.12
C GLU A 116 -1.40 0.68 1.96
N ALA A 117 -2.67 0.26 1.91
CA ALA A 117 -3.74 0.72 2.80
C ALA A 117 -3.95 -0.28 3.95
N PHE A 118 -4.56 0.18 5.05
CA PHE A 118 -4.69 -0.65 6.26
C PHE A 118 -5.85 -1.65 6.18
N SER A 119 -7.09 -1.18 6.01
CA SER A 119 -8.28 -1.98 6.27
C SER A 119 -9.51 -1.52 5.49
N GLU A 120 -10.55 -2.37 5.45
CA GLU A 120 -11.92 -1.99 5.07
C GLU A 120 -12.66 -1.25 6.18
N ASP A 121 -12.13 -1.26 7.41
CA ASP A 121 -12.74 -0.60 8.55
C ASP A 121 -12.04 0.72 8.89
N PRO A 122 -12.77 1.86 8.89
CA PRO A 122 -12.17 3.16 9.13
C PRO A 122 -11.64 3.36 10.57
N LEU A 123 -12.16 2.65 11.57
CA LEU A 123 -11.64 2.74 12.93
C LEU A 123 -10.31 2.01 13.04
N LEU A 124 -10.21 0.78 12.49
CA LEU A 124 -8.95 0.04 12.48
C LEU A 124 -7.88 0.81 11.70
N THR A 125 -8.22 1.31 10.52
CA THR A 125 -7.34 2.17 9.71
C THR A 125 -6.91 3.40 10.50
N GLY A 126 -7.85 4.21 11.01
CA GLY A 126 -7.56 5.46 11.69
C GLY A 126 -6.74 5.27 12.96
N THR A 127 -7.02 4.25 13.76
CA THR A 127 -6.29 4.02 15.03
C THR A 127 -4.88 3.50 14.82
N LEU A 128 -4.65 2.59 13.89
CA LEU A 128 -3.29 2.10 13.56
C LEU A 128 -2.48 3.17 12.83
N ALA A 129 -3.10 3.86 11.87
CA ALA A 129 -2.45 4.96 11.18
C ALA A 129 -2.13 6.12 12.13
N SER A 130 -2.96 6.43 13.14
CA SER A 130 -2.62 7.42 14.17
C SER A 130 -1.34 7.07 14.92
N GLU A 131 -1.16 5.82 15.30
CA GLU A 131 0.06 5.39 15.98
C GLU A 131 1.27 5.37 15.03
N TYR A 132 1.08 4.93 13.80
CA TYR A 132 2.10 5.02 12.76
C TYR A 132 2.46 6.49 12.47
N VAL A 133 1.47 7.38 12.40
CA VAL A 133 1.60 8.82 12.13
C VAL A 133 2.23 9.57 13.30
N ARG A 134 1.95 9.22 14.54
CA ARG A 134 2.77 9.67 15.66
C ARG A 134 4.25 9.35 15.44
N GLY A 135 4.52 8.39 14.60
CA GLY A 135 5.81 8.12 14.02
C GLY A 135 6.05 8.86 12.71
N LEU A 136 5.05 8.94 11.79
CA LEU A 136 5.17 9.58 10.46
C LEU A 136 3.85 9.66 9.67
N GLN A 137 3.76 10.41 8.51
CA GLN A 137 2.51 10.69 7.77
C GLN A 137 2.54 10.52 6.25
N SER A 138 1.57 10.07 5.55
CA SER A 138 0.34 10.05 4.69
C SER A 138 0.49 9.69 3.19
N GLU A 139 -0.34 9.31 2.33
CA GLU A 139 -1.56 8.81 1.63
C GLU A 139 -1.49 8.37 0.16
N GLN A 140 -2.39 7.42 -0.46
CA GLN A 140 -3.15 7.49 -1.72
C GLN A 140 -3.65 6.25 -2.48
N GLU A 141 -4.59 6.40 -3.53
CA GLU A 141 -5.28 5.37 -4.35
C GLU A 141 -5.06 5.43 -5.88
N THR A 142 -5.51 4.39 -6.64
CA THR A 142 -5.29 4.15 -8.07
C THR A 142 -6.41 4.67 -8.99
N ARG A 143 -6.12 4.96 -10.29
CA ARG A 143 -7.00 5.58 -11.33
C ARG A 143 -7.59 6.95 -10.94
N ARG A 144 -7.06 7.58 -9.97
CA ARG A 144 -7.49 8.82 -9.34
C ARG A 144 -7.35 10.08 -10.19
N PHE A 145 -6.61 10.05 -11.28
CA PHE A 145 -6.28 11.26 -12.07
C PHE A 145 -7.48 11.94 -12.72
N VAL A 146 -8.53 11.21 -13.06
CA VAL A 146 -9.63 11.71 -13.89
C VAL A 146 -11.04 11.30 -13.44
N VAL A 147 -11.17 10.46 -12.44
CA VAL A 147 -12.45 9.95 -11.97
C VAL A 147 -13.21 11.02 -11.19
N ASP A 148 -14.55 11.03 -11.33
CA ASP A 148 -15.47 11.76 -10.47
C ASP A 148 -16.25 10.74 -9.63
N GLU A 149 -15.97 10.70 -8.35
CA GLU A 149 -16.58 9.79 -7.38
C GLU A 149 -17.82 10.45 -6.79
N ILE A 150 -18.96 9.82 -7.03
CA ILE A 150 -20.26 10.31 -6.53
C ILE A 150 -20.59 9.52 -5.27
N ILE A 151 -20.49 10.20 -4.13
CA ILE A 151 -20.59 9.62 -2.81
C ILE A 151 -21.58 10.45 -1.96
N SER A 152 -22.46 9.79 -1.19
CA SER A 152 -23.32 10.51 -0.23
C SER A 152 -22.49 11.13 0.89
N GLU A 153 -22.91 12.27 1.43
CA GLU A 153 -22.21 12.93 2.55
C GLU A 153 -22.06 11.98 3.74
N ARG A 154 -23.07 11.17 4.00
CA ARG A 154 -23.06 10.16 5.05
C ARG A 154 -21.93 9.15 4.85
N ALA A 155 -21.80 8.58 3.65
CA ALA A 155 -20.71 7.63 3.35
C ALA A 155 -19.33 8.30 3.41
N ILE A 156 -19.22 9.54 2.93
CA ILE A 156 -17.99 10.33 3.06
C ILE A 156 -17.58 10.44 4.52
N ARG A 157 -18.52 10.80 5.42
CA ARG A 157 -18.24 11.04 6.85
C ARG A 157 -18.02 9.77 7.65
N GLU A 158 -18.85 8.75 7.44
CA GLU A 158 -18.81 7.52 8.24
C GLU A 158 -17.71 6.54 7.79
N ILE A 159 -17.30 6.58 6.52
CA ILE A 159 -16.35 5.63 5.94
C ILE A 159 -15.06 6.32 5.49
N TYR A 160 -15.12 7.21 4.47
CA TYR A 160 -13.91 7.66 3.77
C TYR A 160 -13.13 8.74 4.52
N LEU A 161 -13.78 9.67 5.19
CA LEU A 161 -13.13 10.70 6.01
C LEU A 161 -12.92 10.28 7.46
N LYS A 162 -13.57 9.19 7.93
CA LYS A 162 -13.50 8.80 9.35
C LYS A 162 -12.09 8.45 9.80
N SER A 163 -11.32 7.78 8.96
CA SER A 163 -9.91 7.47 9.24
C SER A 163 -9.08 8.75 9.42
N PHE A 164 -9.29 9.74 8.55
CA PHE A 164 -8.61 11.05 8.62
C PHE A 164 -9.02 11.83 9.86
N GLU A 165 -10.31 11.85 10.18
CA GLU A 165 -10.82 12.51 11.40
C GLU A 165 -10.12 11.93 12.65
N ILE A 166 -10.02 10.60 12.74
CA ILE A 166 -9.34 9.92 13.84
C ILE A 166 -7.86 10.33 13.90
N ILE A 167 -7.17 10.32 12.76
CA ILE A 167 -5.74 10.66 12.69
C ILE A 167 -5.51 12.13 13.06
N VAL A 168 -6.32 13.04 12.53
CA VAL A 168 -6.21 14.48 12.85
C VAL A 168 -6.40 14.72 14.34
N LYS A 169 -7.42 14.09 14.94
CA LYS A 169 -7.74 14.28 16.36
C LYS A 169 -6.77 13.56 17.32
N GLN A 170 -6.18 12.43 16.93
CA GLN A 170 -5.33 11.62 17.80
C GLN A 170 -3.83 11.81 17.59
N ALA A 171 -3.39 12.14 16.37
CA ALA A 171 -1.99 12.22 15.99
C ALA A 171 -1.54 13.63 15.56
N GLU A 172 -2.45 14.58 15.35
CA GLU A 172 -2.17 15.97 14.96
C GLU A 172 -1.16 16.08 13.80
N PRO A 173 -1.45 15.51 12.61
CA PRO A 173 -0.53 15.48 11.49
C PRO A 173 -0.06 16.89 11.07
N TRP A 174 1.23 17.00 10.68
CA TRP A 174 1.79 18.25 10.17
C TRP A 174 1.68 18.40 8.66
N CYS A 175 1.46 17.30 7.95
CA CYS A 175 1.20 17.31 6.52
C CYS A 175 0.04 16.38 6.18
N ILE A 176 -0.77 16.78 5.21
CA ILE A 176 -1.79 15.94 4.55
C ILE A 176 -1.68 16.20 3.05
N MET A 177 -1.79 15.13 2.25
CA MET A 177 -1.75 15.18 0.79
C MET A 177 -3.17 15.10 0.22
N THR A 178 -3.48 15.91 -0.81
CA THR A 178 -4.77 15.88 -1.50
C THR A 178 -4.80 14.79 -2.58
N ALA A 179 -5.99 14.28 -2.87
CA ALA A 179 -6.20 13.30 -3.94
C ALA A 179 -6.27 13.97 -5.34
N TYR A 180 -6.06 13.16 -6.38
CA TYR A 180 -6.21 13.60 -7.78
C TYR A 180 -7.66 13.70 -8.24
N ASN A 181 -8.54 12.83 -7.72
CA ASN A 181 -9.89 12.64 -8.19
C ASN A 181 -10.83 13.77 -7.80
N LYS A 182 -11.95 13.82 -8.50
CA LYS A 182 -13.10 14.63 -8.08
C LYS A 182 -13.95 13.86 -7.10
N VAL A 183 -14.57 14.59 -6.20
CA VAL A 183 -15.65 14.11 -5.33
C VAL A 183 -16.88 14.98 -5.58
N ASN A 184 -17.97 14.36 -6.00
CA ASN A 184 -19.24 15.05 -6.31
C ASN A 184 -19.06 16.24 -7.28
N GLY A 185 -18.27 16.05 -8.33
CA GLY A 185 -18.03 17.03 -9.40
C GLY A 185 -16.88 18.00 -9.18
N HIS A 186 -16.25 18.02 -8.02
CA HIS A 186 -15.20 18.98 -7.66
C HIS A 186 -13.90 18.29 -7.30
N TYR A 187 -12.76 18.78 -7.81
CA TYR A 187 -11.45 18.43 -7.28
C TYR A 187 -11.33 18.86 -5.82
N ILE A 188 -10.57 18.13 -5.03
CA ILE A 188 -10.41 18.39 -3.59
C ILE A 188 -9.88 19.81 -3.33
N ASP A 189 -8.95 20.28 -4.15
CA ASP A 189 -8.34 21.61 -4.06
C ASP A 189 -9.15 22.74 -4.73
N ALA A 190 -10.14 22.39 -5.56
CA ALA A 190 -10.95 23.37 -6.31
C ALA A 190 -12.13 23.97 -5.50
N THR A 191 -12.36 23.46 -4.28
CA THR A 191 -13.45 23.90 -3.41
C THR A 191 -12.96 24.10 -1.97
N PRO A 192 -13.47 25.08 -1.21
CA PRO A 192 -13.12 25.23 0.19
C PRO A 192 -13.68 24.10 1.08
N ARG A 193 -14.62 23.28 0.57
CA ARG A 193 -15.35 22.27 1.35
C ARG A 193 -14.44 21.33 2.16
N TRP A 194 -13.41 20.77 1.52
CA TRP A 194 -12.63 19.73 2.15
C TRP A 194 -11.47 20.26 2.98
N LEU A 195 -10.65 21.15 2.40
CA LEU A 195 -9.45 21.64 3.06
C LEU A 195 -9.72 22.77 4.06
N THR A 196 -10.67 23.65 3.79
CA THR A 196 -10.97 24.79 4.65
C THR A 196 -12.08 24.48 5.65
N GLU A 197 -13.27 24.03 5.17
CA GLU A 197 -14.41 23.82 6.04
C GLU A 197 -14.24 22.57 6.90
N VAL A 198 -14.01 21.39 6.30
CA VAL A 198 -13.91 20.14 7.06
C VAL A 198 -12.60 20.07 7.82
N LEU A 199 -11.45 20.07 7.11
CA LEU A 199 -10.17 19.79 7.72
C LEU A 199 -9.76 20.87 8.74
N ARG A 200 -9.93 22.17 8.40
CA ARG A 200 -9.45 23.26 9.25
C ARG A 200 -10.49 23.78 10.24
N HIS A 201 -11.73 24.02 9.80
CA HIS A 201 -12.74 24.62 10.66
C HIS A 201 -13.44 23.58 11.55
N GLU A 202 -13.86 22.43 10.97
CA GLU A 202 -14.56 21.41 11.76
C GLU A 202 -13.58 20.62 12.65
N TRP A 203 -12.42 20.18 12.10
CA TRP A 203 -11.46 19.38 12.84
C TRP A 203 -10.35 20.17 13.53
N GLY A 204 -10.23 21.47 13.26
CA GLY A 204 -9.25 22.36 13.90
C GLY A 204 -7.80 22.15 13.47
N TRP A 205 -7.57 21.52 12.31
CA TRP A 205 -6.23 21.18 11.86
C TRP A 205 -5.41 22.39 11.37
N GLU A 206 -4.16 22.51 11.84
CA GLU A 206 -3.27 23.65 11.57
C GLU A 206 -2.09 23.34 10.64
N GLY A 207 -1.92 22.08 10.22
CA GLY A 207 -0.80 21.62 9.38
C GLY A 207 -0.83 22.11 7.92
N LEU A 208 0.09 21.59 7.11
CA LEU A 208 0.29 21.93 5.71
C LEU A 208 -0.40 20.92 4.77
N ALA A 209 -1.30 21.39 3.93
CA ALA A 209 -1.91 20.61 2.85
C ALA A 209 -1.07 20.73 1.57
N MET A 210 -0.61 19.61 1.02
CA MET A 210 0.11 19.57 -0.26
C MET A 210 -0.68 18.78 -1.31
N THR A 211 -0.38 19.02 -2.59
CA THR A 211 -0.90 18.17 -3.66
C THR A 211 -0.21 16.82 -3.65
N ASP A 212 -0.89 15.80 -4.14
CA ASP A 212 -0.20 14.70 -4.79
C ASP A 212 0.56 15.19 -6.04
N TRP A 213 1.49 14.38 -6.54
CA TRP A 213 2.42 14.74 -7.60
C TRP A 213 1.72 15.10 -8.90
N GLY A 214 1.53 16.41 -9.10
CA GLY A 214 0.84 16.97 -10.25
C GLY A 214 -0.70 17.04 -10.13
N ALA A 215 -1.25 16.82 -8.95
CA ALA A 215 -2.70 16.80 -8.71
C ALA A 215 -3.36 18.20 -8.67
N GLY A 216 -2.59 19.27 -8.55
CA GLY A 216 -3.13 20.63 -8.48
C GLY A 216 -4.04 20.98 -9.65
N SER A 217 -5.26 21.43 -9.39
CA SER A 217 -6.31 21.64 -10.40
C SER A 217 -6.41 23.08 -10.92
N CYS A 218 -6.22 24.09 -10.06
CA CYS A 218 -6.40 25.49 -10.40
C CYS A 218 -5.61 26.42 -9.47
N VAL A 219 -5.39 27.67 -9.91
CA VAL A 219 -4.69 28.69 -9.11
C VAL A 219 -5.50 29.11 -7.88
N GLU A 220 -6.83 29.06 -7.95
CA GLU A 220 -7.76 29.37 -6.84
C GLU A 220 -7.63 28.41 -5.66
N SER A 221 -6.96 27.27 -5.83
CA SER A 221 -6.63 26.34 -4.76
C SER A 221 -5.85 27.00 -3.61
N VAL A 222 -5.11 28.10 -3.86
CA VAL A 222 -4.52 28.96 -2.82
C VAL A 222 -5.58 29.44 -1.83
N ARG A 223 -6.68 29.98 -2.36
CA ARG A 223 -7.81 30.48 -1.54
C ARG A 223 -8.56 29.35 -0.87
N ASN A 224 -8.67 28.19 -1.51
CA ASN A 224 -9.46 27.06 -1.03
C ASN A 224 -8.79 26.21 0.05
N GLY A 225 -7.52 26.49 0.41
CA GLY A 225 -6.87 25.84 1.55
C GLY A 225 -5.68 24.97 1.22
N LEU A 226 -5.30 24.81 -0.04
CA LEU A 226 -4.10 24.11 -0.47
C LEU A 226 -2.87 24.99 -0.28
N ASP A 227 -1.86 24.50 0.45
CA ASP A 227 -0.69 25.27 0.85
C ASP A 227 0.47 25.13 -0.15
N LEU A 228 0.75 23.92 -0.63
CA LEU A 228 1.93 23.61 -1.44
C LEU A 228 1.57 22.75 -2.67
N GLU A 229 2.00 23.20 -3.85
CA GLU A 229 1.96 22.41 -5.08
C GLU A 229 3.22 21.55 -5.20
N MET A 230 3.09 20.22 -5.40
CA MET A 230 4.17 19.29 -5.72
C MET A 230 3.85 18.50 -7.01
N PRO A 231 4.87 18.05 -7.78
CA PRO A 231 6.26 18.43 -7.70
C PRO A 231 6.52 19.79 -8.35
N GLY A 232 7.76 20.31 -8.19
CA GLY A 232 8.24 21.39 -9.03
C GLY A 232 8.73 20.92 -10.42
N PRO A 233 8.84 21.86 -11.39
CA PRO A 233 8.54 23.29 -11.28
C PRO A 233 7.04 23.58 -11.20
N ALA A 234 6.68 24.75 -10.65
CA ALA A 234 5.30 25.19 -10.49
C ALA A 234 4.51 25.14 -11.80
N ARG A 235 3.31 24.60 -11.76
CA ARG A 235 2.36 24.53 -12.88
C ARG A 235 1.15 25.41 -12.64
N ILE A 236 0.32 25.11 -11.66
CA ILE A 236 -0.85 25.93 -11.29
C ILE A 236 -0.46 27.16 -10.46
N ARG A 237 0.71 27.12 -9.83
CA ARG A 237 1.31 28.19 -9.03
C ARG A 237 2.41 28.94 -9.78
N ALA A 238 2.47 28.83 -11.13
CA ALA A 238 3.37 29.62 -11.94
C ALA A 238 3.17 31.13 -11.67
N SER A 239 4.27 31.88 -11.58
CA SER A 239 4.25 33.27 -11.10
C SER A 239 3.30 34.16 -11.90
N ASP A 240 3.27 34.02 -13.21
CA ASP A 240 2.37 34.74 -14.11
C ASP A 240 0.89 34.45 -13.82
N LEU A 241 0.54 33.16 -13.59
CA LEU A 241 -0.84 32.77 -13.28
C LEU A 241 -1.30 33.33 -11.92
N VAL A 242 -0.43 33.31 -10.90
CA VAL A 242 -0.76 33.85 -9.57
C VAL A 242 -0.89 35.38 -9.62
N HIS A 243 0.00 36.09 -10.34
CA HIS A 243 -0.13 37.53 -10.53
C HIS A 243 -1.40 37.93 -11.29
N GLU A 244 -1.79 37.16 -12.31
CA GLU A 244 -3.05 37.37 -13.02
C GLU A 244 -4.25 37.15 -12.07
N ALA A 245 -4.23 36.08 -11.28
CA ALA A 245 -5.30 35.78 -10.33
C ALA A 245 -5.44 36.85 -9.22
N LEU A 246 -4.32 37.42 -8.76
CA LEU A 246 -4.31 38.58 -7.85
C LEU A 246 -4.94 39.82 -8.48
N LYS A 247 -4.55 40.14 -9.73
CA LYS A 247 -5.08 41.27 -10.47
C LYS A 247 -6.57 41.17 -10.70
N ASP A 248 -7.07 39.95 -10.98
CA ASP A 248 -8.48 39.66 -11.23
C ASP A 248 -9.31 39.48 -9.95
N GLY A 249 -8.67 39.49 -8.78
CA GLY A 249 -9.33 39.28 -7.48
C GLY A 249 -9.79 37.85 -7.22
N ARG A 250 -9.30 36.87 -7.99
CA ARG A 250 -9.57 35.42 -7.78
C ARG A 250 -8.82 34.88 -6.56
N VAL A 251 -7.66 35.47 -6.24
CA VAL A 251 -6.83 35.19 -5.09
C VAL A 251 -6.43 36.50 -4.45
N SER A 252 -6.22 36.55 -3.14
CA SER A 252 -5.75 37.74 -2.42
C SER A 252 -4.33 37.52 -1.85
N GLU A 253 -3.62 38.60 -1.54
CA GLU A 253 -2.34 38.51 -0.81
C GLU A 253 -2.51 37.87 0.57
N SER A 254 -3.67 38.02 1.20
CA SER A 254 -3.97 37.36 2.47
C SER A 254 -3.99 35.85 2.32
N ASP A 255 -4.61 35.34 1.24
CA ASP A 255 -4.64 33.90 0.95
C ASP A 255 -3.20 33.35 0.80
N ILE A 256 -2.35 34.06 0.02
CA ILE A 256 -0.95 33.70 -0.15
C ILE A 256 -0.19 33.71 1.19
N ASN A 257 -0.39 34.78 1.98
CA ASN A 257 0.25 34.90 3.31
C ASN A 257 -0.11 33.74 4.24
N ASP A 258 -1.35 33.29 4.21
CA ASP A 258 -1.80 32.17 5.04
C ASP A 258 -1.15 30.86 4.64
N ARG A 259 -1.00 30.61 3.33
CA ARG A 259 -0.29 29.39 2.84
C ARG A 259 1.18 29.43 3.21
N VAL A 260 1.87 30.55 2.93
CA VAL A 260 3.31 30.72 3.27
C VAL A 260 3.54 30.63 4.78
N ARG A 261 2.64 31.18 5.60
CA ARG A 261 2.75 31.04 7.07
C ARG A 261 2.77 29.58 7.50
N ARG A 262 1.90 28.71 6.96
CA ARG A 262 1.86 27.29 7.27
C ARG A 262 3.13 26.56 6.80
N PHE A 263 3.65 26.94 5.65
CA PHE A 263 4.93 26.40 5.19
C PHE A 263 6.08 26.78 6.14
N LEU A 264 6.16 28.05 6.57
CA LEU A 264 7.15 28.48 7.56
C LEU A 264 6.98 27.79 8.92
N GLN A 265 5.74 27.55 9.36
CA GLN A 265 5.45 26.77 10.57
C GLN A 265 5.94 25.32 10.45
N LEU A 266 5.73 24.67 9.31
CA LEU A 266 6.28 23.33 9.07
C LEU A 266 7.79 23.33 9.14
N LEU A 267 8.48 24.27 8.47
CA LEU A 267 9.94 24.38 8.53
C LEU A 267 10.46 24.55 9.96
N ASP A 268 9.76 25.31 10.80
CA ASP A 268 10.10 25.49 12.20
C ASP A 268 9.87 24.20 13.00
N HIS A 269 8.74 23.56 12.80
CA HIS A 269 8.38 22.31 13.47
C HIS A 269 9.39 21.19 13.22
N VAL A 270 9.80 21.00 11.96
CA VAL A 270 10.80 19.99 11.58
C VAL A 270 12.24 20.44 11.88
N GLY A 271 12.44 21.59 12.53
CA GLY A 271 13.75 22.08 12.97
C GLY A 271 14.65 22.64 11.87
N LYS A 272 14.13 22.89 10.66
CA LYS A 272 14.94 23.36 9.51
C LYS A 272 15.58 24.73 9.74
N PHE A 273 15.00 25.59 10.53
CA PHE A 273 15.61 26.88 10.89
C PHE A 273 16.81 26.74 11.83
N CYS A 274 16.90 25.62 12.59
CA CYS A 274 18.04 25.33 13.45
C CYS A 274 19.16 24.60 12.70
N ASP A 275 18.80 23.73 11.78
CA ASP A 275 19.73 23.02 10.90
C ASP A 275 19.57 23.50 9.45
N ARG A 276 20.24 24.64 9.16
CA ARG A 276 20.22 25.33 7.86
C ARG A 276 21.15 24.69 6.84
N LYS A 277 21.71 23.51 7.09
CA LYS A 277 22.60 22.84 6.16
C LYS A 277 21.84 22.49 4.88
N THR A 278 22.60 22.50 3.79
CA THR A 278 22.18 21.89 2.52
C THR A 278 21.62 20.48 2.79
N THR A 279 20.63 20.07 2.03
CA THR A 279 20.05 18.70 2.12
C THR A 279 21.19 17.67 2.22
N PRO A 280 21.28 16.88 3.30
CA PRO A 280 22.34 15.89 3.43
C PRO A 280 22.26 14.86 2.30
N GLU A 281 23.41 14.32 1.89
CA GLU A 281 23.44 13.19 0.97
C GLU A 281 22.68 11.99 1.56
N GLU A 282 21.99 11.27 0.70
CA GLU A 282 21.29 10.05 1.06
C GLU A 282 22.29 8.96 1.48
N ARG A 283 21.96 8.22 2.53
CA ARG A 283 22.81 7.17 3.07
C ARG A 283 22.03 5.86 3.21
N ALA A 284 22.68 4.76 2.87
CA ALA A 284 22.21 3.42 3.19
C ALA A 284 22.63 3.06 4.62
N VAL A 285 21.66 2.91 5.51
CA VAL A 285 21.92 2.57 6.93
C VAL A 285 21.08 1.36 7.33
N ASP A 286 21.70 0.21 7.37
CA ASP A 286 21.05 -1.06 7.66
C ASP A 286 21.19 -1.41 9.15
N LYS A 287 20.16 -1.14 9.94
CA LYS A 287 20.16 -1.31 11.40
C LYS A 287 19.67 -2.70 11.83
N PRO A 288 20.42 -3.42 12.69
CA PRO A 288 19.98 -4.72 13.22
C PRO A 288 18.62 -4.67 13.94
N GLU A 289 18.36 -3.58 14.68
CA GLU A 289 17.09 -3.37 15.37
C GLU A 289 15.92 -3.22 14.40
N HIS A 290 16.11 -2.58 13.25
CA HIS A 290 15.09 -2.51 12.21
C HIS A 290 14.82 -3.88 11.57
N ARG A 291 15.88 -4.68 11.32
CA ARG A 291 15.71 -6.06 10.83
C ARG A 291 14.88 -6.91 11.78
N ALA A 292 15.18 -6.84 13.09
CA ALA A 292 14.43 -7.56 14.12
C ALA A 292 12.96 -7.10 14.17
N LEU A 293 12.71 -5.78 14.09
CA LEU A 293 11.36 -5.21 14.10
C LEU A 293 10.54 -5.63 12.86
N ILE A 294 11.13 -5.66 11.67
CA ILE A 294 10.48 -6.12 10.44
C ILE A 294 10.06 -7.58 10.58
N ARG A 295 10.96 -8.44 11.05
CA ARG A 295 10.69 -9.86 11.25
C ARG A 295 9.59 -10.10 12.28
N GLU A 296 9.61 -9.38 13.40
CA GLU A 296 8.55 -9.41 14.42
C GLU A 296 7.21 -8.99 13.82
N ALA A 297 7.16 -7.84 13.14
CA ALA A 297 5.93 -7.30 12.58
C ALA A 297 5.39 -8.15 11.43
N GLY A 298 6.28 -8.66 10.56
CA GLY A 298 5.91 -9.56 9.48
C GLY A 298 5.29 -10.86 10.00
N ALA A 299 5.92 -11.51 11.00
CA ALA A 299 5.39 -12.73 11.61
C ALA A 299 4.06 -12.47 12.34
N ALA A 300 3.93 -11.35 13.06
CA ALA A 300 2.71 -10.95 13.77
C ALA A 300 1.53 -10.62 12.82
N GLY A 301 1.83 -10.20 11.58
CA GLY A 301 0.83 -9.91 10.55
C GLY A 301 0.34 -11.14 9.77
N ILE A 302 1.06 -12.27 9.80
CA ILE A 302 0.63 -13.50 9.10
C ILE A 302 -0.66 -14.03 9.71
N VAL A 303 -1.66 -14.26 8.85
CA VAL A 303 -2.98 -14.78 9.24
C VAL A 303 -3.09 -16.25 8.86
N MET A 304 -3.29 -17.10 9.84
CA MET A 304 -3.60 -18.53 9.60
C MET A 304 -5.10 -18.69 9.35
N LEU A 305 -5.49 -19.11 8.17
CA LEU A 305 -6.87 -19.25 7.74
C LEU A 305 -7.36 -20.70 7.75
N LYS A 306 -6.43 -21.65 7.67
CA LYS A 306 -6.75 -23.08 7.73
C LYS A 306 -5.60 -23.88 8.34
N ASN A 307 -5.93 -24.86 9.22
CA ASN A 307 -4.97 -25.78 9.83
C ASN A 307 -5.63 -27.13 10.11
N ARG A 308 -5.95 -27.89 9.04
CA ARG A 308 -6.60 -29.20 9.15
C ARG A 308 -5.63 -30.23 9.72
N GLY A 309 -6.06 -30.93 10.76
CA GLY A 309 -5.28 -31.98 11.40
C GLY A 309 -4.03 -31.46 12.13
N ASN A 310 -3.99 -30.17 12.45
CA ASN A 310 -2.82 -29.51 13.06
C ASN A 310 -1.53 -29.76 12.28
N ILE A 311 -1.61 -29.64 10.93
CA ILE A 311 -0.43 -29.76 10.04
C ILE A 311 0.64 -28.71 10.34
N LEU A 312 0.22 -27.60 10.89
CA LEU A 312 1.08 -26.52 11.39
C LEU A 312 0.97 -26.41 12.92
N PRO A 313 2.05 -26.07 13.63
CA PRO A 313 3.41 -25.84 13.08
C PRO A 313 4.03 -27.16 12.63
N ILE A 314 4.95 -27.09 11.68
CA ILE A 314 5.65 -28.27 11.16
C ILE A 314 6.51 -28.88 12.26
N ASP A 315 6.25 -30.14 12.61
CA ASP A 315 7.11 -30.91 13.50
C ASP A 315 8.36 -31.42 12.75
N VAL A 316 9.43 -30.66 12.78
CA VAL A 316 10.69 -30.99 12.11
C VAL A 316 11.36 -32.28 12.63
N ALA A 317 10.90 -32.84 13.77
CA ALA A 317 11.42 -34.12 14.28
C ALA A 317 10.77 -35.32 13.57
N SER A 318 9.55 -35.15 13.08
CA SER A 318 8.80 -36.20 12.37
C SER A 318 8.92 -36.14 10.84
N VAL A 319 9.33 -34.99 10.27
CA VAL A 319 9.40 -34.74 8.84
C VAL A 319 10.84 -34.94 8.32
N LYS A 320 10.98 -35.72 7.24
CA LYS A 320 12.29 -36.03 6.60
C LYS A 320 12.50 -35.24 5.32
N ARG A 321 11.43 -35.01 4.55
CA ARG A 321 11.50 -34.34 3.25
C ARG A 321 10.34 -33.35 3.06
N ILE A 322 10.68 -32.12 2.66
CA ILE A 322 9.73 -31.07 2.38
C ILE A 322 9.90 -30.59 0.94
N ALA A 323 8.82 -30.55 0.17
CA ALA A 323 8.78 -29.89 -1.13
C ALA A 323 8.48 -28.40 -0.96
N ILE A 324 9.35 -27.57 -1.51
CA ILE A 324 9.24 -26.11 -1.58
C ILE A 324 8.85 -25.77 -3.02
N LEU A 325 7.59 -25.41 -3.23
CA LEU A 325 6.99 -25.28 -4.56
C LEU A 325 6.39 -23.90 -4.76
N GLY A 326 6.32 -23.47 -6.01
CA GLY A 326 5.59 -22.26 -6.37
C GLY A 326 6.49 -21.08 -6.76
N PRO A 327 5.92 -20.13 -7.52
CA PRO A 327 6.66 -19.03 -8.12
C PRO A 327 7.24 -18.03 -7.11
N LEU A 328 6.67 -17.95 -5.89
CA LEU A 328 7.18 -17.08 -4.83
C LEU A 328 8.03 -17.81 -3.79
N ALA A 329 8.36 -19.09 -4.01
CA ALA A 329 9.23 -19.82 -3.10
C ALA A 329 10.65 -19.24 -3.03
N ASP A 330 11.19 -18.82 -4.17
CA ASP A 330 12.54 -18.25 -4.30
C ASP A 330 12.52 -16.74 -4.68
N VAL A 331 11.35 -16.15 -4.83
CA VAL A 331 11.17 -14.72 -5.10
C VAL A 331 10.71 -14.03 -3.83
N PRO A 332 11.53 -13.15 -3.23
CA PRO A 332 11.15 -12.43 -2.01
C PRO A 332 10.20 -11.28 -2.34
N SER A 333 8.90 -11.52 -2.30
CA SER A 333 7.85 -10.50 -2.50
C SER A 333 7.70 -9.64 -1.24
N ALA A 334 8.49 -8.56 -1.14
CA ALA A 334 8.58 -7.73 0.05
C ALA A 334 7.54 -6.61 0.10
N HIS A 335 7.10 -6.12 -1.06
CA HIS A 335 6.18 -4.98 -1.24
C HIS A 335 5.48 -5.09 -2.60
N GLY A 336 4.43 -4.29 -2.83
CA GLY A 336 3.84 -4.06 -4.15
C GLY A 336 4.65 -3.06 -4.98
N GLY A 337 4.15 -2.73 -6.17
CA GLY A 337 4.80 -1.84 -7.12
C GLY A 337 4.40 -0.36 -6.98
N GLY A 338 4.97 0.51 -7.81
CA GLY A 338 4.66 1.94 -7.85
C GLY A 338 5.50 2.79 -6.89
N SER A 339 4.93 3.88 -6.37
CA SER A 339 5.59 4.81 -5.44
C SER A 339 6.01 4.12 -4.13
N ALA A 340 5.30 3.08 -3.71
CA ALA A 340 5.63 2.26 -2.55
C ALA A 340 6.80 1.28 -2.77
N SER A 341 7.35 1.20 -3.99
CA SER A 341 8.50 0.34 -4.29
C SER A 341 9.76 0.79 -3.58
N MET A 342 10.58 -0.18 -3.13
CA MET A 342 11.77 0.06 -2.33
C MET A 342 13.00 -0.60 -2.93
N THR A 343 14.12 0.13 -2.97
CA THR A 343 15.46 -0.46 -3.10
C THR A 343 15.90 -0.93 -1.72
N CYS A 344 15.65 -2.22 -1.41
CA CYS A 344 15.94 -2.79 -0.10
C CYS A 344 17.45 -3.05 0.08
N HIS A 345 17.95 -3.01 1.32
CA HIS A 345 19.31 -3.45 1.63
C HIS A 345 19.56 -4.91 1.21
N TYR A 346 18.55 -5.75 1.41
CA TYR A 346 18.46 -7.15 1.04
C TYR A 346 17.01 -7.59 1.09
N LYS A 347 16.72 -8.76 0.56
CA LYS A 347 15.40 -9.40 0.70
C LYS A 347 15.66 -10.89 0.94
N ILE A 348 14.93 -11.49 1.87
CA ILE A 348 15.04 -12.94 2.19
C ILE A 348 13.84 -13.67 1.60
N SER A 349 14.08 -14.60 0.70
CA SER A 349 13.04 -15.49 0.18
C SER A 349 12.67 -16.61 1.17
N PRO A 350 11.46 -17.21 1.04
CA PRO A 350 11.11 -18.40 1.83
C PRO A 350 12.11 -19.55 1.68
N ALA A 351 12.67 -19.71 0.48
CA ALA A 351 13.67 -20.75 0.20
C ALA A 351 15.00 -20.50 0.92
N GLU A 352 15.47 -19.24 0.99
CA GLU A 352 16.69 -18.87 1.72
C GLU A 352 16.52 -18.99 3.24
N ALA A 353 15.39 -18.53 3.78
CA ALA A 353 15.12 -18.58 5.22
C ALA A 353 15.18 -20.01 5.78
N ARG A 354 14.67 -21.00 5.05
CA ARG A 354 14.72 -22.41 5.45
C ARG A 354 16.15 -22.92 5.58
N ALA A 355 17.01 -22.58 4.61
CA ALA A 355 18.40 -23.06 4.58
C ALA A 355 19.16 -22.62 5.83
N SER A 356 18.95 -21.38 6.28
CA SER A 356 19.57 -20.85 7.49
C SER A 356 19.04 -21.49 8.79
N ARG A 357 17.78 -21.97 8.81
CA ARG A 357 17.08 -22.45 10.02
C ARG A 357 17.21 -23.97 10.23
N LEU A 358 17.06 -24.74 9.19
CA LEU A 358 16.98 -26.20 9.30
C LEU A 358 18.27 -26.93 8.86
N GLY A 359 19.09 -26.27 8.07
CA GLY A 359 20.35 -26.85 7.57
C GLY A 359 20.10 -28.23 6.91
N ASN A 360 20.90 -29.22 7.27
CA ASN A 360 20.82 -30.59 6.71
C ASN A 360 19.90 -31.53 7.52
N ARG A 361 19.07 -31.02 8.45
CA ARG A 361 18.18 -31.87 9.29
C ARG A 361 16.99 -32.42 8.52
N VAL A 362 16.58 -31.75 7.47
CA VAL A 362 15.44 -32.08 6.62
C VAL A 362 15.91 -31.95 5.17
N GLU A 363 15.56 -32.90 4.33
CA GLU A 363 15.78 -32.80 2.89
C GLU A 363 14.77 -31.84 2.28
N PHE A 364 15.25 -30.94 1.41
CA PHE A 364 14.42 -30.01 0.67
C PHE A 364 14.54 -30.21 -0.81
N VAL A 365 13.41 -30.24 -1.49
CA VAL A 365 13.35 -30.26 -2.95
C VAL A 365 12.58 -29.03 -3.41
N TYR A 366 12.93 -28.51 -4.57
CA TYR A 366 12.38 -27.26 -5.08
C TYR A 366 11.90 -27.37 -6.52
N SER A 367 10.78 -26.75 -6.83
CA SER A 367 10.36 -26.42 -8.19
C SER A 367 9.60 -25.10 -8.20
N LYS A 368 9.85 -24.27 -9.20
CA LYS A 368 9.06 -23.04 -9.46
C LYS A 368 7.57 -23.35 -9.66
N GLY A 369 7.21 -24.51 -10.17
CA GLY A 369 5.85 -25.01 -10.34
C GLY A 369 5.00 -24.27 -11.36
N ALA A 370 5.17 -22.95 -11.53
CA ALA A 370 4.45 -22.13 -12.51
C ALA A 370 5.22 -20.86 -12.87
N HIS A 371 5.06 -20.39 -14.09
CA HIS A 371 5.47 -19.05 -14.50
C HIS A 371 4.34 -18.06 -14.23
N ILE A 372 4.68 -16.87 -13.68
CA ILE A 372 3.73 -15.78 -13.39
C ILE A 372 4.18 -14.45 -14.02
N TYR A 373 4.90 -14.50 -15.11
CA TYR A 373 5.38 -13.30 -15.77
C TYR A 373 4.23 -12.48 -16.39
N ARG A 374 4.15 -11.20 -16.08
CA ARG A 374 3.39 -10.21 -16.84
C ARG A 374 4.25 -9.61 -17.94
N ALA A 375 5.47 -9.25 -17.60
CA ALA A 375 6.57 -8.99 -18.51
C ALA A 375 7.68 -10.00 -18.20
N LEU A 376 8.38 -10.49 -19.22
CA LEU A 376 9.48 -11.42 -19.02
C LEU A 376 10.59 -10.76 -18.20
N PRO A 377 11.42 -11.53 -17.46
CA PRO A 377 12.54 -10.99 -16.70
C PRO A 377 13.54 -10.21 -17.55
N ASP A 378 14.30 -9.32 -16.93
CA ASP A 378 15.38 -8.57 -17.56
C ASP A 378 16.38 -9.51 -18.25
N LEU A 379 16.86 -9.11 -19.43
CA LEU A 379 18.01 -9.72 -20.08
C LEU A 379 19.30 -9.21 -19.40
N LEU A 380 19.85 -9.98 -18.47
CA LEU A 380 21.01 -9.58 -17.66
C LEU A 380 22.32 -10.26 -18.07
N GLU A 381 22.25 -11.50 -18.58
CA GLU A 381 23.43 -12.31 -18.91
C GLU A 381 23.81 -12.19 -20.38
N GLY A 382 25.09 -12.25 -20.65
CA GLY A 382 25.63 -12.25 -22.01
C GLY A 382 25.54 -10.91 -22.73
N VAL A 383 25.23 -9.81 -22.03
CA VAL A 383 25.06 -8.46 -22.61
C VAL A 383 26.29 -7.58 -22.37
N THR A 384 26.73 -6.87 -23.41
CA THR A 384 27.90 -5.99 -23.37
C THR A 384 27.63 -4.71 -24.15
N ALA A 385 27.73 -3.55 -23.49
CA ALA A 385 27.61 -2.25 -24.13
C ALA A 385 28.81 -1.99 -25.09
N ALA A 386 28.63 -1.07 -26.02
CA ALA A 386 29.68 -0.71 -26.99
C ALA A 386 31.00 -0.25 -26.35
N SER A 387 30.98 0.20 -25.10
CA SER A 387 32.15 0.55 -24.30
C SER A 387 32.98 -0.68 -23.84
N GLY A 388 32.44 -1.90 -24.02
CA GLY A 388 33.04 -3.13 -23.49
C GLY A 388 32.63 -3.45 -22.04
N THR A 389 31.79 -2.62 -21.41
CA THR A 389 31.24 -2.87 -20.07
C THR A 389 30.00 -3.75 -20.15
N PRO A 390 29.71 -4.64 -19.15
CA PRO A 390 28.45 -5.37 -19.09
C PRO A 390 27.25 -4.42 -19.10
N GLY A 391 26.21 -4.76 -19.89
CA GLY A 391 24.94 -4.03 -19.93
C GLY A 391 24.61 -3.39 -21.27
N PHE A 392 23.90 -2.27 -21.21
CA PHE A 392 23.30 -1.55 -22.34
C PHE A 392 23.80 -0.10 -22.38
N LEU A 393 24.07 0.43 -23.58
CA LEU A 393 24.27 1.85 -23.83
C LEU A 393 22.92 2.48 -24.17
N ILE A 394 22.54 3.56 -23.49
CA ILE A 394 21.37 4.39 -23.78
C ILE A 394 21.84 5.73 -24.32
N GLU A 395 21.27 6.15 -25.43
CA GLU A 395 21.51 7.42 -26.09
C GLU A 395 20.20 8.21 -26.14
N TYR A 396 20.17 9.47 -25.66
CA TYR A 396 18.98 10.34 -25.62
C TYR A 396 19.09 11.44 -26.65
N PHE A 397 17.98 11.68 -27.39
CA PHE A 397 17.92 12.64 -28.49
C PHE A 397 16.81 13.65 -28.29
N GLU A 398 17.06 14.91 -28.72
CA GLU A 398 16.05 15.98 -28.74
C GLU A 398 15.10 15.90 -29.95
N ASP A 399 15.37 15.01 -30.88
CA ASP A 399 14.55 14.74 -32.07
C ASP A 399 13.75 13.46 -31.94
N HIS A 400 12.50 13.46 -32.45
CA HIS A 400 11.60 12.29 -32.39
C HIS A 400 12.07 11.07 -33.20
N ASN A 401 12.93 11.27 -34.19
CA ASN A 401 13.35 10.25 -35.14
C ASN A 401 14.83 9.84 -34.96
N LEU A 402 15.39 10.08 -33.76
CA LEU A 402 16.78 9.72 -33.40
C LEU A 402 17.80 10.40 -34.30
N GLN A 403 17.49 11.63 -34.79
CA GLN A 403 18.38 12.38 -35.68
C GLN A 403 19.38 13.21 -34.90
N GLY A 404 20.57 13.40 -35.48
CA GLY A 404 21.65 14.21 -34.89
C GLY A 404 22.52 13.38 -33.92
N GLN A 405 23.26 14.12 -33.06
CA GLN A 405 24.07 13.52 -32.02
C GLN A 405 23.22 13.38 -30.75
N PRO A 406 23.39 12.33 -29.96
CA PRO A 406 22.76 12.26 -28.63
C PRO A 406 23.27 13.39 -27.74
N PHE A 407 22.36 14.01 -26.99
CA PHE A 407 22.74 15.07 -26.06
C PHE A 407 23.22 14.51 -24.72
N GLU A 408 22.83 13.26 -24.41
CA GLU A 408 23.23 12.53 -23.19
C GLU A 408 23.35 11.03 -23.48
N THR A 409 24.28 10.37 -22.79
CA THR A 409 24.49 8.93 -22.90
C THR A 409 24.67 8.31 -21.53
N GLN A 410 24.09 7.13 -21.30
CA GLN A 410 24.20 6.39 -20.06
C GLN A 410 24.48 4.90 -20.31
N VAL A 411 25.13 4.24 -19.38
CA VAL A 411 25.27 2.76 -19.37
C VAL A 411 24.49 2.22 -18.19
N THR A 412 23.63 1.24 -18.45
CA THR A 412 22.86 0.51 -17.44
C THR A 412 23.16 -0.98 -17.52
N THR A 413 23.14 -1.67 -16.39
CA THR A 413 23.24 -3.15 -16.34
C THR A 413 21.91 -3.85 -16.58
N ARG A 414 20.79 -3.10 -16.61
CA ARG A 414 19.44 -3.62 -16.83
C ARG A 414 18.99 -3.47 -18.27
N SER A 415 18.13 -4.37 -18.72
CA SER A 415 17.41 -4.22 -20.00
C SER A 415 16.18 -3.30 -19.90
N TYR A 416 16.24 -2.36 -18.98
CA TYR A 416 15.19 -1.39 -18.67
C TYR A 416 15.76 -0.02 -18.37
N PHE A 417 15.06 1.03 -18.82
CA PHE A 417 15.29 2.40 -18.37
C PHE A 417 13.99 3.20 -18.28
N THR A 418 14.02 4.28 -17.50
CA THR A 418 12.96 5.29 -17.44
C THR A 418 13.57 6.69 -17.30
N THR A 419 12.90 7.69 -17.85
CA THR A 419 13.26 9.11 -17.65
C THR A 419 12.40 9.78 -16.59
N LEU A 420 11.53 9.04 -15.88
CA LEU A 420 10.51 9.60 -14.98
C LEU A 420 11.12 10.55 -13.92
N ASP A 421 12.19 10.14 -13.29
CA ASP A 421 12.91 10.86 -12.22
C ASP A 421 14.19 11.59 -12.71
N GLN A 422 14.47 11.53 -14.02
CA GLN A 422 15.67 12.15 -14.61
C GLN A 422 15.38 13.61 -15.01
N ILE A 423 15.51 14.51 -14.05
CA ILE A 423 15.09 15.94 -14.16
C ILE A 423 15.74 16.65 -15.33
N GLU A 424 17.01 16.34 -15.67
CA GLU A 424 17.75 17.00 -16.76
C GLU A 424 17.46 16.37 -18.12
N ILE A 425 17.15 15.09 -18.17
CA ILE A 425 16.95 14.31 -19.40
C ILE A 425 15.49 14.39 -19.86
N LYS A 426 14.55 14.17 -18.94
CA LYS A 426 13.11 14.06 -19.24
C LYS A 426 12.55 15.23 -20.04
N PRO A 427 12.83 16.51 -19.75
CA PRO A 427 12.27 17.63 -20.50
C PRO A 427 12.77 17.73 -21.94
N ARG A 428 13.95 17.18 -22.24
CA ARG A 428 14.66 17.30 -23.50
C ARG A 428 14.54 16.07 -24.40
N ALA A 429 14.42 14.87 -23.78
CA ALA A 429 14.44 13.62 -24.50
C ALA A 429 13.12 13.40 -25.26
N MET A 430 13.18 13.47 -26.60
CA MET A 430 12.07 13.17 -27.50
C MET A 430 12.14 11.75 -28.07
N SER A 431 13.31 11.13 -28.05
CA SER A 431 13.53 9.72 -28.38
C SER A 431 14.78 9.19 -27.69
N ALA A 432 14.88 7.87 -27.60
CA ALA A 432 16.06 7.20 -27.09
C ALA A 432 16.36 5.92 -27.86
N ARG A 433 17.66 5.55 -27.86
CA ARG A 433 18.17 4.29 -28.40
C ARG A 433 18.89 3.53 -27.30
N MET A 434 18.56 2.27 -27.10
CA MET A 434 19.25 1.36 -26.19
C MET A 434 19.89 0.24 -27.01
N THR A 435 21.21 0.01 -26.81
CA THR A 435 21.98 -0.96 -27.59
C THR A 435 22.84 -1.84 -26.70
N THR A 436 22.99 -3.10 -27.11
CA THR A 436 23.92 -4.06 -26.51
C THR A 436 24.37 -5.07 -27.54
N THR A 437 25.52 -5.71 -27.31
CA THR A 437 25.91 -6.97 -27.95
C THR A 437 25.48 -8.09 -27.00
N PHE A 438 24.60 -8.96 -27.49
CA PHE A 438 24.11 -10.12 -26.75
C PHE A 438 24.79 -11.40 -27.23
N ARG A 439 25.32 -12.19 -26.29
CA ARG A 439 25.91 -13.52 -26.56
C ARG A 439 25.17 -14.57 -25.72
N PRO A 440 24.19 -15.28 -26.30
CA PRO A 440 23.45 -16.32 -25.58
C PRO A 440 24.33 -17.48 -25.18
N THR A 441 24.06 -18.03 -23.99
CA THR A 441 24.79 -19.17 -23.42
C THR A 441 24.33 -20.51 -24.04
N GLU A 442 23.09 -20.56 -24.53
CA GLU A 442 22.50 -21.74 -25.15
C GLU A 442 21.81 -21.42 -26.49
N ALA A 443 21.73 -22.39 -27.36
CA ALA A 443 21.00 -22.27 -28.61
C ALA A 443 19.53 -22.62 -28.42
N GLY A 444 18.64 -21.91 -29.09
CA GLY A 444 17.20 -22.19 -29.02
C GLY A 444 16.35 -21.08 -29.57
N SER A 445 15.05 -21.34 -29.68
CA SER A 445 14.05 -20.33 -30.00
C SER A 445 13.57 -19.66 -28.69
N HIS A 446 14.35 -18.70 -28.19
CA HIS A 446 14.12 -18.05 -26.89
C HIS A 446 12.98 -17.04 -26.96
N TYR A 447 12.39 -16.75 -25.81
CA TYR A 447 11.29 -15.81 -25.66
C TYR A 447 11.79 -14.41 -25.37
N LEU A 448 11.27 -13.44 -26.14
CA LEU A 448 11.51 -12.01 -25.97
C LEU A 448 10.18 -11.30 -25.70
N SER A 449 10.22 -10.25 -24.91
CA SER A 449 9.12 -9.30 -24.77
C SER A 449 9.66 -7.87 -24.75
N LEU A 450 8.97 -6.97 -25.42
CA LEU A 450 9.32 -5.55 -25.47
C LEU A 450 8.11 -4.73 -25.03
N SER A 451 8.34 -3.79 -24.09
CA SER A 451 7.34 -2.80 -23.69
C SER A 451 7.96 -1.41 -23.63
N GLY A 452 7.15 -0.39 -23.87
CA GLY A 452 7.58 1.01 -23.81
C GLY A 452 6.41 1.96 -23.68
N THR A 453 6.69 3.17 -23.19
CA THR A 453 5.69 4.24 -23.02
C THR A 453 5.28 4.94 -24.32
N GLY A 454 5.99 4.68 -25.41
CA GLY A 454 5.74 5.24 -26.75
C GLY A 454 6.00 4.24 -27.85
N PRO A 455 5.96 4.65 -29.14
CA PRO A 455 6.32 3.81 -30.26
C PRO A 455 7.72 3.21 -30.09
N THR A 456 7.79 1.90 -29.96
CA THR A 456 9.02 1.17 -29.65
C THR A 456 9.30 0.12 -30.72
N LYS A 457 10.57 -0.05 -31.08
CA LYS A 457 11.03 -1.00 -32.10
C LYS A 457 12.23 -1.79 -31.58
N LEU A 458 12.24 -3.09 -31.83
CA LEU A 458 13.37 -3.99 -31.56
C LEU A 458 14.05 -4.38 -32.88
N PHE A 459 15.39 -4.29 -32.92
CA PHE A 459 16.21 -4.77 -34.02
C PHE A 459 17.21 -5.79 -33.50
N ILE A 460 17.35 -6.90 -34.20
CA ILE A 460 18.38 -7.92 -33.97
C ILE A 460 19.21 -8.03 -35.25
N ASN A 461 20.51 -7.75 -35.14
CA ASN A 461 21.44 -7.68 -36.30
C ASN A 461 20.93 -6.77 -37.45
N GLY A 462 20.27 -5.67 -37.07
CA GLY A 462 19.72 -4.67 -37.99
C GLY A 462 18.37 -5.04 -38.61
N GLU A 463 17.84 -6.23 -38.41
CA GLU A 463 16.50 -6.64 -38.86
C GLU A 463 15.45 -6.24 -37.79
N LEU A 464 14.34 -5.59 -38.24
CA LEU A 464 13.22 -5.21 -37.38
C LEU A 464 12.48 -6.48 -36.93
N ASP A 465 12.33 -6.64 -35.61
CA ASP A 465 11.53 -7.69 -35.03
C ASP A 465 10.20 -7.12 -34.51
N GLU A 466 9.10 -7.88 -34.72
CA GLU A 466 7.77 -7.44 -34.28
C GLU A 466 7.48 -7.94 -32.85
N LEU A 467 6.78 -7.12 -32.07
CA LEU A 467 6.50 -7.29 -30.64
C LEU A 467 5.97 -8.69 -30.25
N ARG A 468 6.58 -9.33 -29.28
CA ARG A 468 6.38 -10.70 -28.75
C ARG A 468 6.84 -11.78 -29.70
N VAL A 469 8.11 -12.11 -29.65
CA VAL A 469 8.71 -13.03 -30.59
C VAL A 469 9.49 -14.11 -29.87
N ARG A 470 9.44 -15.29 -30.44
CA ARG A 470 10.51 -16.28 -30.31
C ARG A 470 11.56 -15.95 -31.35
N TYR A 471 12.79 -15.71 -30.91
CA TYR A 471 13.91 -15.53 -31.82
C TYR A 471 14.92 -16.67 -31.65
N SER A 472 15.40 -17.18 -32.77
CA SER A 472 16.36 -18.30 -32.77
C SER A 472 17.80 -17.79 -32.65
N PHE A 473 18.41 -18.11 -31.54
CA PHE A 473 19.80 -17.76 -31.23
C PHE A 473 20.69 -19.00 -31.29
N GLU A 474 21.94 -18.82 -31.70
CA GLU A 474 23.00 -19.82 -31.62
C GLU A 474 23.89 -19.52 -30.42
N ALA A 475 24.24 -20.55 -29.65
CA ALA A 475 25.06 -20.40 -28.45
C ALA A 475 26.44 -19.79 -28.79
N GLY A 476 26.85 -18.78 -28.02
CA GLY A 476 28.14 -18.13 -28.16
C GLY A 476 28.30 -17.19 -29.36
N MET A 477 27.32 -17.08 -30.25
CA MET A 477 27.31 -16.10 -31.35
C MET A 477 27.01 -14.71 -30.79
N GLU A 478 27.50 -13.69 -31.46
CA GLU A 478 27.21 -12.29 -31.09
C GLU A 478 26.04 -11.75 -31.92
N TYR A 479 25.09 -11.11 -31.23
CA TYR A 479 23.96 -10.44 -31.83
C TYR A 479 23.94 -8.97 -31.38
N GLU A 480 23.83 -8.06 -32.35
CA GLU A 480 23.52 -6.67 -32.03
C GLU A 480 22.02 -6.59 -31.67
N VAL A 481 21.72 -6.16 -30.44
CA VAL A 481 20.34 -5.88 -30.00
C VAL A 481 20.20 -4.38 -29.82
N ARG A 482 19.25 -3.81 -30.57
CA ARG A 482 19.00 -2.37 -30.60
C ARG A 482 17.51 -2.10 -30.41
N ILE A 483 17.19 -1.26 -29.47
CA ILE A 483 15.84 -0.82 -29.18
C ILE A 483 15.76 0.70 -29.45
N GLU A 484 14.71 1.10 -30.12
CA GLU A 484 14.42 2.50 -30.42
C GLU A 484 13.04 2.84 -29.86
N ILE A 485 12.94 3.94 -29.11
CA ILE A 485 11.68 4.47 -28.60
C ILE A 485 11.57 5.94 -28.93
N SER A 486 10.37 6.40 -29.24
CA SER A 486 10.06 7.82 -29.41
C SER A 486 8.84 8.21 -28.57
N MET A 487 8.76 9.51 -28.24
CA MET A 487 7.58 10.06 -27.58
C MET A 487 6.32 9.75 -28.38
N PRO A 488 5.20 9.38 -27.70
CA PRO A 488 3.92 9.26 -28.35
C PRO A 488 3.47 10.61 -28.92
N ASN A 489 2.83 10.60 -30.08
CA ASN A 489 2.31 11.82 -30.73
C ASN A 489 1.09 12.43 -30.02
N ALA A 490 0.47 11.70 -29.11
CA ALA A 490 -0.61 12.17 -28.25
C ALA A 490 -0.13 12.20 -26.80
N THR A 491 -0.27 13.31 -26.14
CA THR A 491 -0.13 13.40 -24.67
C THR A 491 -1.07 12.37 -24.05
N ILE A 492 -0.58 11.61 -23.09
CA ILE A 492 -1.44 10.95 -22.10
C ILE A 492 -1.99 12.11 -21.25
N ALA A 493 -2.96 12.84 -21.81
CA ALA A 493 -3.36 14.17 -21.40
C ALA A 493 -3.88 14.27 -19.96
N ASP A 494 -4.15 13.13 -19.33
CA ASP A 494 -4.76 13.07 -18.01
C ASP A 494 -3.73 12.85 -16.89
N ILE A 495 -2.44 12.60 -17.20
CA ILE A 495 -1.42 12.29 -16.19
C ILE A 495 -0.16 13.14 -16.42
N TYR A 496 -0.16 14.35 -15.88
CA TYR A 496 0.94 15.30 -16.03
C TYR A 496 2.33 14.73 -15.66
N ILE A 497 2.41 13.95 -14.58
CA ILE A 497 3.69 13.39 -14.13
C ILE A 497 4.29 12.38 -15.11
N LEU A 498 3.45 11.70 -15.91
CA LEU A 498 3.87 10.74 -16.93
C LEU A 498 4.04 11.40 -18.32
N ASP A 499 3.68 12.68 -18.46
CA ASP A 499 3.90 13.40 -19.72
C ASP A 499 5.38 13.48 -20.03
N LYS A 500 5.72 13.31 -21.30
CA LYS A 500 7.11 13.31 -21.80
C LYS A 500 8.02 12.29 -21.12
N GLN A 501 7.48 11.13 -20.70
CA GLN A 501 8.27 10.03 -20.18
C GLN A 501 8.66 9.05 -21.28
N LEU A 502 9.94 8.70 -21.35
CA LEU A 502 10.42 7.55 -22.11
C LEU A 502 10.79 6.43 -21.13
N SER A 503 10.19 5.27 -21.32
CA SER A 503 10.53 4.04 -20.59
C SER A 503 10.49 2.87 -21.53
N VAL A 504 11.47 1.97 -21.41
CA VAL A 504 11.58 0.74 -22.21
C VAL A 504 11.97 -0.40 -21.30
N HIS A 505 11.41 -1.59 -21.57
CA HIS A 505 11.82 -2.84 -20.96
C HIS A 505 11.91 -3.94 -22.02
N LEU A 506 13.07 -4.60 -22.10
CA LEU A 506 13.29 -5.81 -22.88
C LEU A 506 13.36 -7.02 -21.95
N GLY A 507 12.39 -7.90 -22.05
CA GLY A 507 12.36 -9.15 -21.32
C GLY A 507 12.90 -10.32 -22.12
N PHE A 508 13.49 -11.31 -21.43
CA PHE A 508 14.07 -12.50 -22.04
C PHE A 508 13.88 -13.73 -21.15
N VAL A 509 13.53 -14.88 -21.74
CA VAL A 509 13.53 -16.18 -21.09
C VAL A 509 14.03 -17.24 -22.05
N PRO A 510 14.98 -18.09 -21.67
CA PRO A 510 15.42 -19.23 -22.46
C PRO A 510 14.27 -20.18 -22.78
N GLN A 511 14.31 -20.78 -24.00
CA GLN A 511 13.30 -21.75 -24.41
C GLN A 511 13.24 -22.94 -23.43
N ALA A 512 14.39 -23.45 -23.02
CA ALA A 512 14.47 -24.58 -22.10
C ALA A 512 13.77 -24.33 -20.77
N GLU A 513 13.83 -23.09 -20.23
CA GLU A 513 13.13 -22.71 -19.02
C GLU A 513 11.61 -22.58 -19.25
N MET A 514 11.21 -21.87 -20.32
CA MET A 514 9.80 -21.54 -20.54
C MET A 514 8.96 -22.75 -20.95
N ASP A 515 9.55 -23.69 -21.67
CA ASP A 515 8.86 -24.89 -22.18
C ASP A 515 8.88 -26.08 -21.17
N GLN A 516 9.40 -25.90 -19.94
CA GLN A 516 9.36 -26.91 -18.86
C GLN A 516 7.95 -27.25 -18.43
N ASN A 517 7.70 -28.54 -18.17
CA ASN A 517 6.45 -28.98 -17.55
C ASN A 517 6.50 -28.86 -16.02
N LEU A 518 6.50 -27.61 -15.55
CA LEU A 518 6.65 -27.26 -14.14
C LEU A 518 5.56 -27.87 -13.24
N LEU A 519 4.32 -28.00 -13.73
CA LEU A 519 3.23 -28.63 -12.96
C LEU A 519 3.50 -30.12 -12.70
N HIS A 520 3.99 -30.83 -13.69
CA HIS A 520 4.33 -32.24 -13.52
C HIS A 520 5.49 -32.42 -12.53
N GLU A 521 6.54 -31.64 -12.71
CA GLU A 521 7.71 -31.65 -11.81
C GLU A 521 7.29 -31.38 -10.36
N ALA A 522 6.48 -30.35 -10.13
CA ALA A 522 5.96 -30.01 -8.79
C ALA A 522 5.14 -31.17 -8.18
N ALA A 523 4.31 -31.85 -8.99
CA ALA A 523 3.51 -32.98 -8.51
C ALA A 523 4.38 -34.18 -8.12
N GLU A 524 5.42 -34.48 -8.90
CA GLU A 524 6.37 -35.59 -8.57
C GLU A 524 7.10 -35.29 -7.26
N LEU A 525 7.66 -34.09 -7.12
CA LEU A 525 8.34 -33.68 -5.89
C LEU A 525 7.41 -33.68 -4.67
N ALA A 526 6.17 -33.23 -4.85
CA ALA A 526 5.17 -33.26 -3.77
C ALA A 526 4.83 -34.68 -3.33
N ARG A 527 4.64 -35.63 -4.27
CA ARG A 527 4.29 -37.02 -3.99
C ARG A 527 5.33 -37.70 -3.13
N ASP A 528 6.60 -37.40 -3.37
CA ASP A 528 7.74 -38.01 -2.69
C ASP A 528 8.15 -37.30 -1.40
N SER A 529 7.34 -36.31 -0.94
CA SER A 529 7.63 -35.48 0.24
C SER A 529 6.62 -35.72 1.35
N ASP A 530 7.02 -35.56 2.59
CA ASP A 530 6.14 -35.67 3.77
C ASP A 530 5.15 -34.50 3.83
N ILE A 531 5.63 -33.30 3.44
CA ILE A 531 4.86 -32.06 3.36
C ILE A 531 5.20 -31.32 2.07
N ALA A 532 4.20 -30.73 1.42
CA ALA A 532 4.36 -29.81 0.31
C ALA A 532 3.97 -28.39 0.73
N LEU A 533 4.92 -27.46 0.64
CA LEU A 533 4.69 -26.02 0.87
C LEU A 533 4.60 -25.33 -0.50
N VAL A 534 3.46 -24.71 -0.79
CA VAL A 534 3.21 -24.03 -2.07
C VAL A 534 3.15 -22.53 -1.82
N PHE A 535 4.11 -21.79 -2.37
CA PHE A 535 4.24 -20.34 -2.24
C PHE A 535 3.67 -19.66 -3.49
N THR A 536 2.57 -18.94 -3.30
CA THR A 536 1.82 -18.26 -4.35
C THR A 536 1.58 -16.79 -4.02
N GLY A 537 1.09 -16.03 -4.97
CA GLY A 537 0.69 -14.64 -4.77
C GLY A 537 1.01 -13.72 -5.92
N ASN A 538 1.16 -12.44 -5.60
CA ASN A 538 1.46 -11.37 -6.53
C ASN A 538 2.92 -10.93 -6.44
N THR A 539 3.40 -10.34 -7.53
CA THR A 539 4.65 -9.57 -7.59
C THR A 539 4.33 -8.11 -7.87
N THR A 540 5.36 -7.26 -7.83
CA THR A 540 5.25 -5.84 -8.21
C THR A 540 4.76 -5.63 -9.66
N GLN A 541 4.80 -6.66 -10.50
CA GLN A 541 4.25 -6.60 -11.85
C GLN A 541 2.71 -6.75 -11.90
N TRP A 542 2.12 -7.39 -10.89
CA TRP A 542 0.69 -7.70 -10.84
C TRP A 542 -0.09 -6.83 -9.87
N GLU A 543 0.52 -6.44 -8.77
CA GLU A 543 -0.09 -5.58 -7.75
C GLU A 543 0.77 -4.33 -7.59
N SER A 544 0.29 -3.21 -8.12
CA SER A 544 1.07 -1.98 -8.27
C SER A 544 0.17 -0.77 -8.39
N GLU A 545 0.71 0.38 -7.98
CA GLU A 545 0.15 1.68 -8.35
C GLU A 545 0.07 1.84 -9.88
N GLY A 546 -0.92 2.57 -10.35
CA GLY A 546 -1.15 2.85 -11.76
C GLY A 546 -2.03 1.83 -12.48
N GLN A 547 -2.36 0.72 -11.84
CA GLN A 547 -3.24 -0.30 -12.38
C GLN A 547 -4.01 -1.04 -11.30
N ASP A 548 -5.29 -1.30 -11.54
CA ASP A 548 -6.06 -2.25 -10.75
C ASP A 548 -5.87 -3.67 -11.27
N MET A 549 -6.16 -4.66 -10.44
CA MET A 549 -6.14 -6.07 -10.86
C MET A 549 -7.33 -6.37 -11.78
N GLU A 550 -7.12 -7.20 -12.79
CA GLU A 550 -8.17 -7.54 -13.76
C GLU A 550 -9.22 -8.49 -13.17
N ALA A 551 -8.83 -9.28 -12.16
CA ALA A 551 -9.70 -10.25 -11.49
C ALA A 551 -9.24 -10.49 -10.04
N MET A 552 -10.13 -11.03 -9.22
CA MET A 552 -9.82 -11.46 -7.84
C MET A 552 -9.15 -12.85 -7.79
N THR A 553 -8.60 -13.34 -8.89
CA THR A 553 -7.89 -14.62 -8.96
C THR A 553 -6.39 -14.43 -8.87
N LEU A 554 -5.64 -15.49 -8.56
CA LEU A 554 -4.18 -15.45 -8.65
C LEU A 554 -3.73 -15.33 -10.13
N PRO A 555 -2.74 -14.44 -10.44
CA PRO A 555 -2.24 -14.28 -11.79
C PRO A 555 -1.36 -15.45 -12.25
N PRO A 556 -1.18 -15.64 -13.57
CA PRO A 556 -1.84 -14.95 -14.67
C PRO A 556 -3.33 -15.26 -14.74
N TYR A 557 -4.18 -14.23 -14.96
CA TYR A 557 -5.64 -14.35 -14.85
C TYR A 557 -6.27 -15.26 -15.91
N ASP A 558 -5.72 -15.28 -17.12
CA ASP A 558 -6.18 -16.08 -18.25
C ASP A 558 -5.87 -17.57 -18.11
N THR A 559 -4.70 -17.90 -17.58
CA THR A 559 -4.22 -19.30 -17.46
C THR A 559 -4.50 -19.92 -16.11
N ARG A 560 -4.61 -19.10 -15.03
CA ARG A 560 -4.79 -19.52 -13.64
C ARG A 560 -3.77 -20.59 -13.23
N THR A 561 -2.51 -20.42 -13.62
CA THR A 561 -1.46 -21.44 -13.42
C THR A 561 -1.15 -21.68 -11.96
N GLN A 562 -1.26 -20.65 -11.09
CA GLN A 562 -1.04 -20.81 -9.67
C GLN A 562 -2.15 -21.65 -9.01
N ASP A 563 -3.42 -21.44 -9.36
CA ASP A 563 -4.53 -22.28 -8.88
C ASP A 563 -4.35 -23.74 -9.31
N LYS A 564 -4.02 -23.95 -10.58
CA LYS A 564 -3.72 -25.30 -11.12
C LYS A 564 -2.54 -25.97 -10.42
N LEU A 565 -1.51 -25.19 -10.07
CA LEU A 565 -0.37 -25.70 -9.32
C LEU A 565 -0.82 -26.20 -7.94
N ILE A 566 -1.59 -25.40 -7.19
CA ILE A 566 -2.06 -25.79 -5.87
C ILE A 566 -2.94 -27.05 -5.96
N GLU A 567 -3.89 -27.10 -6.91
CA GLU A 567 -4.77 -28.26 -7.13
C GLU A 567 -3.97 -29.51 -7.46
N THR A 568 -2.98 -29.39 -8.35
CA THR A 568 -2.13 -30.51 -8.79
C THR A 568 -1.27 -31.04 -7.64
N VAL A 569 -0.66 -30.15 -6.85
CA VAL A 569 0.15 -30.49 -5.68
C VAL A 569 -0.69 -31.11 -4.58
N ALA A 570 -1.87 -30.53 -4.26
CA ALA A 570 -2.76 -31.04 -3.23
C ALA A 570 -3.38 -32.41 -3.60
N ALA A 571 -3.56 -32.69 -4.89
CA ALA A 571 -3.94 -34.03 -5.36
C ALA A 571 -2.81 -35.06 -5.24
N ALA A 572 -1.55 -34.64 -5.36
CA ALA A 572 -0.37 -35.48 -5.22
C ALA A 572 0.02 -35.72 -3.75
N ASN A 573 -0.17 -34.71 -2.89
CA ASN A 573 0.15 -34.76 -1.46
C ASN A 573 -0.94 -34.12 -0.60
N PRO A 574 -1.69 -34.89 0.24
CA PRO A 574 -2.76 -34.35 1.10
C PRO A 574 -2.23 -33.43 2.23
N ASN A 575 -0.94 -33.46 2.52
CA ASN A 575 -0.26 -32.59 3.49
C ASN A 575 0.24 -31.29 2.81
N THR A 576 -0.55 -30.72 1.92
CA THR A 576 -0.22 -29.48 1.23
C THR A 576 -0.60 -28.28 2.09
N VAL A 577 0.36 -27.38 2.30
CA VAL A 577 0.17 -26.07 2.94
C VAL A 577 0.43 -24.98 1.91
N VAL A 578 -0.51 -24.06 1.75
CA VAL A 578 -0.39 -22.92 0.86
C VAL A 578 0.00 -21.69 1.68
N VAL A 579 1.02 -20.97 1.21
CA VAL A 579 1.44 -19.68 1.74
C VAL A 579 1.23 -18.65 0.64
N ASN A 580 0.26 -17.76 0.82
CA ASN A 580 -0.13 -16.77 -0.16
C ASN A 580 0.39 -15.37 0.21
N THR A 581 0.98 -14.67 -0.75
CA THR A 581 1.53 -13.31 -0.60
C THR A 581 0.80 -12.39 -1.58
N THR A 582 -0.25 -11.71 -1.10
CA THR A 582 -1.04 -10.70 -1.82
C THR A 582 -1.44 -9.60 -0.87
N GLY A 583 -1.68 -8.38 -1.36
CA GLY A 583 -2.20 -7.26 -0.56
C GLY A 583 -3.73 -7.27 -0.42
N SER A 584 -4.40 -8.16 -1.17
CA SER A 584 -5.86 -8.27 -1.19
C SER A 584 -6.31 -9.73 -1.12
N PRO A 585 -7.59 -9.99 -0.78
CA PRO A 585 -8.21 -11.30 -0.92
C PRO A 585 -8.20 -11.78 -2.38
N VAL A 586 -8.02 -13.09 -2.55
CA VAL A 586 -8.13 -13.78 -3.84
C VAL A 586 -9.12 -14.94 -3.76
N GLU A 587 -9.65 -15.37 -4.89
CA GLU A 587 -10.48 -16.59 -4.95
C GLU A 587 -9.66 -17.82 -4.57
N LEU A 588 -10.27 -18.75 -3.83
CA LEU A 588 -9.63 -19.94 -3.26
C LEU A 588 -10.32 -21.24 -3.73
N PRO A 589 -10.34 -21.56 -5.03
CA PRO A 589 -11.05 -22.74 -5.55
C PRO A 589 -10.49 -24.06 -4.97
N TRP A 590 -9.23 -24.07 -4.63
CA TRP A 590 -8.46 -25.19 -4.09
C TRP A 590 -8.55 -25.35 -2.56
N LEU A 591 -9.19 -24.42 -1.85
CA LEU A 591 -9.16 -24.35 -0.38
C LEU A 591 -9.52 -25.68 0.30
N ASN A 592 -10.52 -26.40 -0.21
CA ASN A 592 -10.95 -27.66 0.37
C ASN A 592 -9.86 -28.75 0.30
N ASN A 593 -8.99 -28.71 -0.69
CA ASN A 593 -7.95 -29.71 -0.95
C ASN A 593 -6.70 -29.46 -0.10
N ALA A 594 -6.34 -28.21 0.18
CA ALA A 594 -5.19 -27.87 1.02
C ALA A 594 -5.43 -28.26 2.50
N ALA A 595 -4.38 -28.70 3.18
CA ALA A 595 -4.41 -28.98 4.62
C ALA A 595 -4.20 -27.72 5.46
N GLY A 596 -3.33 -26.81 5.01
CA GLY A 596 -3.06 -25.53 5.66
C GLY A 596 -3.14 -24.36 4.69
N PHE A 597 -3.49 -23.18 5.23
CA PHE A 597 -3.46 -21.93 4.46
C PHE A 597 -3.03 -20.75 5.34
N LEU A 598 -1.95 -20.09 4.94
CA LEU A 598 -1.43 -18.87 5.53
C LEU A 598 -1.53 -17.73 4.53
N GLN A 599 -2.08 -16.60 4.97
CA GLN A 599 -1.99 -15.33 4.25
C GLN A 599 -0.83 -14.53 4.84
N ALA A 600 0.24 -14.33 4.07
CA ALA A 600 1.49 -13.74 4.53
C ALA A 600 1.63 -12.25 4.20
N TRP A 601 0.77 -11.70 3.35
CA TRP A 601 0.83 -10.31 2.88
C TRP A 601 2.21 -9.96 2.29
N TYR A 602 2.57 -8.68 2.29
CA TYR A 602 3.92 -8.19 2.00
C TYR A 602 4.60 -7.84 3.33
N ALA A 603 5.45 -8.72 3.81
CA ALA A 603 6.05 -8.63 5.15
C ALA A 603 7.43 -7.93 5.18
N GLY A 604 7.75 -7.12 4.14
CA GLY A 604 9.00 -6.39 4.06
C GLY A 604 10.20 -7.26 3.70
N GLN A 605 11.41 -6.73 3.91
CA GLN A 605 12.66 -7.41 3.49
C GLN A 605 12.95 -8.72 4.22
N GLU A 606 12.30 -8.97 5.37
CA GLU A 606 12.40 -10.19 6.19
C GLU A 606 11.28 -11.21 5.93
N THR A 607 10.55 -11.09 4.82
CA THR A 607 9.39 -11.92 4.46
C THR A 607 9.64 -13.41 4.66
N GLY A 608 10.76 -13.94 4.15
CA GLY A 608 11.10 -15.35 4.26
C GLY A 608 11.29 -15.80 5.70
N ASN A 609 11.99 -15.01 6.52
CA ASN A 609 12.21 -15.30 7.94
C ASN A 609 10.91 -15.25 8.74
N SER A 610 10.05 -14.25 8.50
CA SER A 610 8.73 -14.14 9.14
C SER A 610 7.83 -15.34 8.84
N ILE A 611 7.80 -15.79 7.59
CA ILE A 611 7.06 -16.99 7.18
C ILE A 611 7.62 -18.25 7.83
N ALA A 612 8.96 -18.40 7.85
CA ALA A 612 9.62 -19.56 8.46
C ALA A 612 9.33 -19.65 9.97
N ASP A 613 9.35 -18.51 10.69
CA ASP A 613 9.04 -18.47 12.13
C ASP A 613 7.63 -18.98 12.44
N VAL A 614 6.65 -18.62 11.59
CA VAL A 614 5.28 -19.12 11.76
C VAL A 614 5.18 -20.60 11.35
N LEU A 615 5.70 -21.00 10.19
CA LEU A 615 5.61 -22.39 9.74
C LEU A 615 6.25 -23.38 10.72
N LEU A 616 7.35 -22.98 11.35
CA LEU A 616 8.09 -23.85 12.31
C LEU A 616 7.61 -23.73 13.75
N GLY A 617 6.70 -22.79 14.04
CA GLY A 617 6.14 -22.58 15.36
C GLY A 617 7.03 -21.85 16.35
N ASP A 618 8.07 -21.15 15.88
CA ASP A 618 8.85 -20.23 16.70
C ASP A 618 8.01 -19.00 17.08
N VAL A 619 7.08 -18.62 16.20
CA VAL A 619 6.05 -17.60 16.44
C VAL A 619 4.67 -18.26 16.25
N ASN A 620 3.81 -18.11 17.23
CA ASN A 620 2.41 -18.51 17.13
C ASN A 620 1.66 -17.43 16.31
N PRO A 621 0.99 -17.79 15.18
CA PRO A 621 0.25 -16.82 14.39
C PRO A 621 -0.83 -16.12 15.24
N SER A 622 -0.87 -14.80 15.15
CA SER A 622 -1.81 -13.95 15.88
C SER A 622 -2.47 -12.90 14.98
N GLY A 623 -2.12 -12.92 13.70
CA GLY A 623 -2.71 -12.02 12.70
C GLY A 623 -4.20 -12.28 12.53
N LYS A 624 -4.95 -11.20 12.27
CA LYS A 624 -6.38 -11.20 11.96
C LYS A 624 -6.62 -10.50 10.63
N LEU A 625 -7.60 -10.96 9.87
CA LEU A 625 -7.94 -10.34 8.58
C LEU A 625 -8.39 -8.88 8.80
N PRO A 626 -7.74 -7.89 8.19
CA PRO A 626 -8.15 -6.49 8.27
C PRO A 626 -9.25 -6.15 7.27
N MET A 627 -9.72 -7.15 6.50
CA MET A 627 -10.84 -7.08 5.59
C MET A 627 -11.56 -8.42 5.52
N SER A 628 -12.82 -8.39 5.10
CA SER A 628 -13.60 -9.57 4.76
C SER A 628 -12.99 -10.26 3.54
N TRP A 629 -13.03 -11.59 3.51
CA TRP A 629 -12.57 -12.39 2.37
C TRP A 629 -13.77 -12.89 1.56
N PRO A 630 -14.11 -12.31 0.40
CA PRO A 630 -15.22 -12.76 -0.45
C PRO A 630 -14.94 -14.17 -1.01
N ARG A 631 -15.97 -14.88 -1.44
CA ARG A 631 -15.82 -16.14 -2.18
C ARG A 631 -15.41 -15.88 -3.62
N VAL A 632 -16.11 -14.93 -4.25
CA VAL A 632 -15.88 -14.45 -5.62
C VAL A 632 -16.06 -12.93 -5.65
N TYR A 633 -15.55 -12.28 -6.67
CA TYR A 633 -15.63 -10.81 -6.81
C TYR A 633 -17.09 -10.32 -6.87
N GLU A 634 -17.98 -11.11 -7.48
CA GLU A 634 -19.41 -10.81 -7.63
C GLU A 634 -20.16 -10.67 -6.29
N ASP A 635 -19.60 -11.18 -5.20
CA ASP A 635 -20.21 -11.09 -3.86
C ASP A 635 -19.87 -9.78 -3.14
N THR A 636 -18.99 -8.95 -3.70
CA THR A 636 -18.57 -7.68 -3.09
C THR A 636 -19.59 -6.56 -3.31
N ALA A 637 -19.66 -5.62 -2.38
CA ALA A 637 -20.56 -4.47 -2.48
C ALA A 637 -20.29 -3.56 -3.68
N CYS A 638 -19.05 -3.53 -4.14
CA CYS A 638 -18.58 -2.68 -5.23
C CYS A 638 -18.62 -3.38 -6.60
N TYR A 639 -19.05 -4.64 -6.70
CA TYR A 639 -19.11 -5.36 -7.97
C TYR A 639 -19.96 -4.60 -9.01
N GLY A 640 -19.37 -4.42 -10.20
CA GLY A 640 -19.98 -3.62 -11.27
C GLY A 640 -19.94 -2.10 -11.05
N ASN A 641 -19.32 -1.64 -9.96
CA ASN A 641 -19.27 -0.26 -9.52
C ASN A 641 -17.88 0.18 -9.04
N PHE A 642 -16.84 -0.52 -9.49
CA PHE A 642 -15.45 -0.20 -9.25
C PHE A 642 -14.69 -0.10 -10.58
N GLY A 643 -13.79 0.88 -10.67
CA GLY A 643 -13.18 1.24 -11.93
C GLY A 643 -14.17 1.99 -12.85
N PHE A 644 -13.72 2.42 -14.00
CA PHE A 644 -14.57 3.03 -15.04
C PHE A 644 -13.99 2.77 -16.42
N ASP A 645 -14.85 2.69 -17.42
CA ASP A 645 -14.43 2.75 -18.82
C ASP A 645 -14.32 4.23 -19.21
N SER A 646 -13.08 4.71 -19.35
CA SER A 646 -12.80 6.10 -19.72
C SER A 646 -13.37 6.53 -21.06
N GLN A 647 -13.74 5.58 -21.92
CA GLN A 647 -14.42 5.85 -23.18
C GLN A 647 -15.93 6.05 -23.01
N VAL A 648 -16.50 5.52 -21.90
CA VAL A 648 -17.94 5.59 -21.61
C VAL A 648 -18.26 6.67 -20.59
N SER A 649 -17.54 6.69 -19.45
CA SER A 649 -17.78 7.65 -18.36
C SER A 649 -16.52 7.80 -17.50
N LYS A 650 -16.27 9.03 -17.04
CA LYS A 650 -15.27 9.31 -16.00
C LYS A 650 -15.90 9.37 -14.60
N ARG A 651 -17.11 8.85 -14.43
CA ARG A 651 -17.90 8.93 -13.20
C ARG A 651 -18.15 7.55 -12.62
N VAL A 652 -17.90 7.39 -11.32
CA VAL A 652 -18.16 6.19 -10.53
C VAL A 652 -19.11 6.55 -9.39
N GLU A 653 -20.19 5.82 -9.24
CA GLU A 653 -21.15 6.02 -8.16
C GLU A 653 -20.90 4.99 -7.04
N TYR A 654 -20.77 5.45 -5.81
CA TYR A 654 -20.56 4.62 -4.63
C TYR A 654 -21.93 4.21 -4.06
N VAL A 655 -22.62 3.35 -4.82
CA VAL A 655 -24.01 2.94 -4.53
C VAL A 655 -24.17 2.14 -3.25
N GLU A 656 -23.11 1.52 -2.78
CA GLU A 656 -23.07 0.77 -1.52
C GLU A 656 -23.16 1.67 -0.29
N GLY A 657 -22.87 2.96 -0.42
CA GLY A 657 -22.92 3.93 0.67
C GLY A 657 -22.03 3.50 1.84
N VAL A 658 -22.59 3.34 3.05
CA VAL A 658 -21.86 2.93 4.26
C VAL A 658 -21.62 1.42 4.36
N PHE A 659 -22.16 0.64 3.42
CA PHE A 659 -22.08 -0.82 3.44
C PHE A 659 -20.82 -1.37 2.75
N VAL A 660 -19.66 -0.90 3.19
CA VAL A 660 -18.35 -1.38 2.73
C VAL A 660 -17.86 -2.52 3.62
N GLY A 661 -17.17 -3.50 3.03
CA GLY A 661 -16.54 -4.60 3.74
C GLY A 661 -17.52 -5.45 4.57
N TYR A 662 -17.19 -5.76 5.83
CA TYR A 662 -18.04 -6.62 6.68
C TYR A 662 -19.43 -6.04 6.89
N ARG A 663 -19.63 -4.71 6.79
CA ARG A 663 -20.95 -4.07 6.89
C ARG A 663 -21.91 -4.55 5.79
N HIS A 664 -21.36 -4.85 4.60
CA HIS A 664 -22.07 -5.49 3.51
C HIS A 664 -22.32 -6.98 3.80
N PHE A 665 -21.29 -7.74 4.19
CA PHE A 665 -21.39 -9.18 4.40
C PHE A 665 -22.27 -9.55 5.58
N ASP A 666 -22.40 -8.72 6.60
CA ASP A 666 -23.33 -8.90 7.71
C ASP A 666 -24.80 -8.97 7.27
N ARG A 667 -25.16 -8.23 6.21
CA ARG A 667 -26.52 -8.30 5.60
C ARG A 667 -26.76 -9.61 4.86
N HIS A 668 -25.70 -10.31 4.46
CA HIS A 668 -25.73 -11.55 3.70
C HIS A 668 -25.34 -12.77 4.50
N TRP A 669 -25.26 -12.66 5.85
CA TRP A 669 -24.92 -13.78 6.71
C TRP A 669 -25.92 -14.94 6.55
N ASN A 670 -25.41 -16.17 6.49
CA ASN A 670 -26.19 -17.39 6.19
C ASN A 670 -26.81 -17.43 4.79
N THR A 671 -26.31 -16.63 3.85
CA THR A 671 -26.63 -16.75 2.44
C THR A 671 -25.44 -17.28 1.65
N ASP A 672 -25.62 -17.57 0.37
CA ASP A 672 -24.56 -17.95 -0.57
C ASP A 672 -23.53 -16.82 -0.80
N LYS A 673 -23.90 -15.57 -0.51
CA LYS A 673 -23.06 -14.38 -0.61
C LYS A 673 -22.32 -14.00 0.68
N GLN A 674 -22.38 -14.79 1.73
CA GLN A 674 -21.59 -14.50 2.92
C GLN A 674 -20.08 -14.57 2.64
N ALA A 675 -19.28 -13.80 3.36
CA ALA A 675 -17.82 -13.86 3.27
C ALA A 675 -17.31 -15.28 3.53
N LEU A 676 -16.28 -15.69 2.80
CA LEU A 676 -15.59 -16.97 3.02
C LEU A 676 -14.88 -16.96 4.37
N TYR A 677 -14.21 -15.83 4.69
CA TYR A 677 -13.70 -15.55 6.02
C TYR A 677 -14.14 -14.14 6.42
N PRO A 678 -14.64 -13.96 7.66
CA PRO A 678 -15.10 -12.66 8.13
C PRO A 678 -13.93 -11.72 8.47
N PHE A 679 -14.19 -10.42 8.51
CA PHE A 679 -13.29 -9.42 9.08
C PHE A 679 -12.88 -9.81 10.50
N GLY A 680 -11.63 -9.63 10.85
CA GLY A 680 -11.08 -9.96 12.16
C GLY A 680 -10.79 -11.44 12.41
N PHE A 681 -11.02 -12.33 11.43
CA PHE A 681 -10.76 -13.76 11.56
C PHE A 681 -9.27 -14.10 11.47
N GLY A 682 -8.83 -15.08 12.25
CA GLY A 682 -7.48 -15.65 12.21
C GLY A 682 -7.33 -16.71 13.29
N LEU A 683 -6.71 -17.85 12.93
CA LEU A 683 -6.47 -19.00 13.80
C LEU A 683 -5.14 -18.86 14.55
N SER A 684 -4.98 -19.64 15.63
CA SER A 684 -3.78 -19.70 16.45
C SER A 684 -3.37 -21.18 16.67
N TYR A 685 -2.11 -21.42 17.03
CA TYR A 685 -1.62 -22.75 17.48
C TYR A 685 -2.05 -23.08 18.93
N THR A 686 -2.69 -22.12 19.61
CA THR A 686 -3.25 -22.31 20.95
C THR A 686 -4.75 -21.98 20.94
N THR A 687 -5.43 -22.18 22.05
CA THR A 687 -6.85 -21.88 22.22
C THR A 687 -7.05 -20.84 23.32
N PHE A 688 -8.10 -20.02 23.16
CA PHE A 688 -8.42 -18.97 24.13
C PHE A 688 -9.86 -19.11 24.62
N GLY A 689 -10.05 -18.97 25.94
CA GLY A 689 -11.35 -18.75 26.58
C GLY A 689 -11.60 -17.28 26.79
N VAL A 690 -12.79 -16.80 26.43
CA VAL A 690 -13.23 -15.42 26.65
C VAL A 690 -14.51 -15.44 27.47
N THR A 691 -14.46 -14.93 28.71
CA THR A 691 -15.53 -15.02 29.70
C THR A 691 -15.69 -13.72 30.49
N ASP A 692 -16.69 -13.70 31.40
CA ASP A 692 -16.90 -12.67 32.40
C ASP A 692 -16.91 -11.22 31.84
N ALA A 693 -17.55 -11.03 30.68
CA ALA A 693 -17.68 -9.71 30.08
C ALA A 693 -18.62 -8.82 30.88
N SER A 694 -18.21 -7.61 31.16
CA SER A 694 -18.99 -6.59 31.85
C SER A 694 -18.84 -5.23 31.16
N LEU A 695 -19.79 -4.32 31.40
CA LEU A 695 -19.87 -3.00 30.81
C LEU A 695 -19.98 -1.95 31.91
N GLU A 696 -19.15 -0.92 31.86
CA GLU A 696 -19.13 0.20 32.81
C GLU A 696 -19.19 1.53 32.06
N GLY A 697 -19.84 2.56 32.63
CA GLY A 697 -19.82 3.92 32.10
C GLY A 697 -20.70 4.18 30.88
N ALA A 698 -21.77 3.41 30.70
CA ALA A 698 -22.65 3.48 29.53
C ALA A 698 -23.64 4.67 29.49
N VAL A 699 -23.29 5.82 30.10
CA VAL A 699 -24.09 7.05 30.08
C VAL A 699 -23.23 8.13 29.41
N TRP A 700 -23.70 8.67 28.27
CA TRP A 700 -22.97 9.71 27.52
C TRP A 700 -23.69 11.06 27.64
N ASP A 701 -23.42 11.78 28.73
CA ASP A 701 -23.91 13.15 28.96
C ASP A 701 -22.87 14.26 28.68
N SER A 702 -21.62 13.87 28.40
CA SER A 702 -20.52 14.77 28.03
C SER A 702 -19.55 14.12 27.02
N ASP A 703 -18.76 14.95 26.35
CA ASP A 703 -17.77 14.54 25.33
C ASP A 703 -16.64 13.65 25.89
N ALA A 704 -16.38 13.74 27.18
CA ALA A 704 -15.27 13.06 27.84
C ALA A 704 -15.62 11.64 28.35
N GLN A 705 -16.89 11.21 28.17
CA GLN A 705 -17.31 9.93 28.74
C GLN A 705 -16.97 8.76 27.81
N THR A 706 -16.32 7.78 28.39
CA THR A 706 -16.00 6.49 27.78
C THR A 706 -16.80 5.37 28.41
N THR A 707 -17.19 4.42 27.61
CA THR A 707 -17.74 3.14 28.04
C THR A 707 -16.62 2.11 28.00
N THR A 708 -16.43 1.37 29.07
CA THR A 708 -15.41 0.34 29.21
C THR A 708 -16.04 -1.03 29.17
N VAL A 709 -15.61 -1.87 28.24
CA VAL A 709 -15.83 -3.33 28.28
C VAL A 709 -14.66 -3.97 29.01
N SER A 710 -14.95 -4.69 30.09
CA SER A 710 -13.98 -5.53 30.77
C SER A 710 -14.30 -6.99 30.50
N VAL A 711 -13.31 -7.80 30.09
CA VAL A 711 -13.49 -9.21 29.75
C VAL A 711 -12.30 -10.04 30.20
N SER A 712 -12.53 -11.23 30.75
CA SER A 712 -11.46 -12.18 31.07
C SER A 712 -11.07 -12.98 29.84
N VAL A 713 -9.76 -13.03 29.53
CA VAL A 713 -9.18 -13.80 28.42
C VAL A 713 -8.15 -14.76 28.98
N ALA A 714 -8.37 -16.04 28.80
CA ALA A 714 -7.48 -17.13 29.25
C ALA A 714 -6.88 -17.87 28.06
N ASN A 715 -5.59 -18.13 28.08
CA ASN A 715 -4.96 -19.09 27.17
C ASN A 715 -5.18 -20.50 27.72
N THR A 716 -6.03 -21.28 27.07
CA THR A 716 -6.43 -22.64 27.52
C THR A 716 -5.56 -23.74 26.90
N GLY A 717 -4.61 -23.38 26.02
CA GLY A 717 -3.70 -24.34 25.39
C GLY A 717 -2.32 -24.40 26.06
N ASP A 718 -1.37 -25.00 25.36
CA ASP A 718 -0.02 -25.33 25.84
C ASP A 718 1.09 -24.43 25.23
N ARG A 719 0.75 -23.47 24.38
CA ARG A 719 1.66 -22.55 23.74
C ARG A 719 1.32 -21.10 24.10
N ALA A 720 2.34 -20.25 24.24
CA ALA A 720 2.13 -18.82 24.32
C ALA A 720 1.50 -18.30 23.01
N GLY A 721 0.60 -17.32 23.11
CA GLY A 721 -0.05 -16.76 21.96
C GLY A 721 -0.73 -15.44 22.25
N ALA A 722 -1.25 -14.79 21.23
CA ALA A 722 -2.01 -13.56 21.37
C ALA A 722 -3.41 -13.70 20.76
N GLU A 723 -4.39 -13.08 21.39
CA GLU A 723 -5.75 -12.96 20.88
C GLU A 723 -6.13 -11.49 20.75
N VAL A 724 -7.03 -11.20 19.81
CA VAL A 724 -7.60 -9.87 19.60
C VAL A 724 -9.06 -9.86 20.02
N ILE A 725 -9.36 -9.10 21.05
CA ILE A 725 -10.72 -8.85 21.50
C ILE A 725 -11.27 -7.68 20.69
N GLN A 726 -12.35 -7.92 19.97
CA GLN A 726 -13.05 -6.96 19.12
C GLN A 726 -14.40 -6.63 19.75
N VAL A 727 -14.66 -5.34 19.93
CA VAL A 727 -15.91 -4.83 20.49
C VAL A 727 -16.70 -4.17 19.39
N TYR A 728 -17.92 -4.67 19.15
CA TYR A 728 -18.82 -4.11 18.15
C TYR A 728 -20.06 -3.52 18.83
N ILE A 729 -20.62 -2.44 18.26
CA ILE A 729 -21.91 -1.88 18.66
C ILE A 729 -22.96 -2.18 17.59
N CYS A 730 -24.10 -2.71 18.04
CA CYS A 730 -25.32 -2.84 17.26
C CYS A 730 -26.28 -1.71 17.67
N PRO A 731 -26.54 -0.73 16.78
CA PRO A 731 -27.45 0.36 17.10
C PRO A 731 -28.90 -0.07 17.01
N PRO A 732 -29.85 0.65 17.67
CA PRO A 732 -31.27 0.44 17.47
C PRO A 732 -31.69 0.79 16.03
N ALA A 733 -32.73 0.13 15.52
CA ALA A 733 -33.31 0.43 14.23
C ALA A 733 -33.96 1.83 14.22
N ILE A 734 -33.83 2.52 13.12
CA ILE A 734 -34.43 3.82 12.86
C ILE A 734 -35.34 3.68 11.65
N GLU A 735 -36.62 4.08 11.78
CA GLU A 735 -37.56 4.05 10.64
C GLU A 735 -37.07 4.94 9.49
N GLY A 736 -36.96 4.37 8.32
CA GLY A 736 -36.53 5.10 7.10
C GLY A 736 -34.99 5.30 6.96
N LEU A 737 -34.17 4.78 7.88
CA LEU A 737 -32.73 4.84 7.82
C LEU A 737 -32.10 3.45 7.94
N GLU A 738 -31.43 2.99 6.89
CA GLU A 738 -30.61 1.79 6.97
C GLU A 738 -29.27 2.08 7.65
N ARG A 739 -28.93 1.27 8.66
CA ARG A 739 -27.64 1.30 9.34
C ARG A 739 -26.96 -0.09 9.24
N PRO A 740 -25.61 -0.13 9.32
CA PRO A 740 -24.91 -1.41 9.52
C PRO A 740 -25.48 -2.18 10.72
N VAL A 741 -25.55 -3.51 10.60
CA VAL A 741 -26.01 -4.39 11.68
C VAL A 741 -25.20 -4.21 12.95
N LYS A 742 -23.88 -3.99 12.75
CA LYS A 742 -22.91 -3.63 13.79
C LYS A 742 -21.75 -2.89 13.20
N GLU A 743 -21.01 -2.19 14.04
CA GLU A 743 -19.77 -1.51 13.68
C GLU A 743 -18.71 -1.75 14.73
N LEU A 744 -17.45 -1.88 14.31
CA LEU A 744 -16.32 -1.99 15.22
C LEU A 744 -16.21 -0.69 16.05
N ALA A 745 -16.32 -0.83 17.37
CA ALA A 745 -16.25 0.28 18.30
C ALA A 745 -14.84 0.45 18.87
N SER A 746 -14.15 -0.67 19.11
CA SER A 746 -12.77 -0.67 19.60
C SER A 746 -12.23 -2.10 19.58
N TYR A 747 -10.92 -2.25 19.86
CA TYR A 747 -10.27 -3.54 19.95
C TYR A 747 -9.06 -3.49 20.90
N ALA A 748 -8.65 -4.67 21.40
CA ALA A 748 -7.40 -4.81 22.13
C ALA A 748 -6.75 -6.16 21.85
N LYS A 749 -5.43 -6.14 21.64
CA LYS A 749 -4.61 -7.37 21.53
C LYS A 749 -4.03 -7.71 22.90
N VAL A 750 -4.13 -8.99 23.29
CA VAL A 750 -3.58 -9.49 24.55
C VAL A 750 -2.66 -10.68 24.28
N VAL A 751 -1.46 -10.63 24.85
CA VAL A 751 -0.47 -11.72 24.82
C VAL A 751 -0.55 -12.51 26.12
N LEU A 752 -0.64 -13.83 26.02
CA LEU A 752 -0.81 -14.74 27.15
C LEU A 752 0.14 -15.93 27.04
N ASN A 753 0.81 -16.25 28.14
CA ASN A 753 1.50 -17.52 28.30
C ASN A 753 0.52 -18.69 28.43
N PRO A 754 0.97 -19.94 28.29
CA PRO A 754 0.11 -21.10 28.55
C PRO A 754 -0.54 -21.02 29.92
N GLN A 755 -1.87 -21.25 29.98
CA GLN A 755 -2.69 -21.20 31.20
C GLN A 755 -2.73 -19.84 31.90
N GLU A 756 -2.23 -18.77 31.27
CA GLU A 756 -2.36 -17.40 31.79
C GLU A 756 -3.73 -16.82 31.48
N GLU A 757 -4.27 -16.07 32.43
CA GLU A 757 -5.52 -15.32 32.31
C GLU A 757 -5.28 -13.85 32.60
N LYS A 758 -5.89 -12.95 31.81
CA LYS A 758 -5.87 -11.50 32.01
C LYS A 758 -7.23 -10.88 31.82
N VAL A 759 -7.53 -9.87 32.62
CA VAL A 759 -8.67 -8.98 32.33
C VAL A 759 -8.22 -7.94 31.32
N VAL A 760 -8.92 -7.92 30.18
CA VAL A 760 -8.70 -6.95 29.10
C VAL A 760 -9.77 -5.88 29.19
N LYS A 761 -9.36 -4.62 29.13
CA LYS A 761 -10.26 -3.47 29.07
C LYS A 761 -10.22 -2.85 27.68
N VAL A 762 -11.41 -2.59 27.13
CA VAL A 762 -11.58 -2.02 25.80
C VAL A 762 -12.53 -0.82 25.92
N ASP A 763 -12.01 0.36 25.65
CA ASP A 763 -12.74 1.62 25.79
C ASP A 763 -13.27 2.09 24.42
N PHE A 764 -14.50 2.66 24.43
CA PHE A 764 -15.10 3.34 23.30
C PHE A 764 -15.98 4.51 23.74
N GLY A 765 -16.14 5.51 22.89
CA GLY A 765 -16.96 6.70 23.16
C GLY A 765 -18.27 6.70 22.39
N ARG A 766 -19.01 7.81 22.51
CA ARG A 766 -20.28 8.05 21.81
C ARG A 766 -20.15 7.96 20.29
N ASP A 767 -18.99 8.26 19.73
CA ASP A 767 -18.71 8.21 18.29
C ASP A 767 -18.96 6.81 17.69
N ALA A 768 -18.74 5.76 18.48
CA ALA A 768 -19.00 4.39 18.08
C ALA A 768 -20.48 4.05 17.87
N ALA A 769 -21.39 4.83 18.44
CA ALA A 769 -22.84 4.67 18.32
C ALA A 769 -23.51 5.67 17.35
N ALA A 770 -22.75 6.67 16.92
CA ALA A 770 -23.23 7.77 16.10
C ALA A 770 -23.33 7.40 14.62
N TYR A 771 -24.18 8.11 13.91
CA TYR A 771 -24.22 8.17 12.45
C TYR A 771 -24.27 9.64 12.01
N TRP A 772 -23.91 9.91 10.76
CA TRP A 772 -23.99 11.25 10.20
C TRP A 772 -25.41 11.55 9.74
N ASP A 773 -26.03 12.52 10.38
CA ASP A 773 -27.38 13.00 10.02
C ASP A 773 -27.27 14.15 9.01
N GLU A 774 -27.48 13.84 7.72
CA GLU A 774 -27.38 14.79 6.60
C GLU A 774 -28.40 15.92 6.69
N ALA A 775 -29.54 15.75 7.41
CA ALA A 775 -30.56 16.78 7.54
C ALA A 775 -30.10 17.96 8.44
N VAL A 776 -29.21 17.69 9.40
CA VAL A 776 -28.69 18.69 10.34
C VAL A 776 -27.18 18.89 10.22
N ASN A 777 -26.49 18.09 9.36
CA ASN A 777 -25.04 18.11 9.18
C ASN A 777 -24.27 17.93 10.51
N LYS A 778 -24.64 16.91 11.29
CA LYS A 778 -24.02 16.60 12.60
C LYS A 778 -24.00 15.10 12.85
N TRP A 779 -23.09 14.68 13.69
CA TRP A 779 -23.14 13.35 14.29
C TRP A 779 -24.35 13.22 15.19
N ARG A 780 -25.02 12.07 15.16
CA ARG A 780 -26.22 11.80 15.94
C ARG A 780 -26.22 10.43 16.56
N VAL A 781 -26.52 10.37 17.86
CA VAL A 781 -26.83 9.16 18.60
C VAL A 781 -28.33 9.20 18.93
N VAL A 782 -29.07 8.16 18.60
CA VAL A 782 -30.52 8.08 18.87
C VAL A 782 -30.81 7.41 20.20
N PRO A 783 -31.93 7.76 20.86
CA PRO A 783 -32.36 7.02 22.03
C PRO A 783 -32.73 5.59 21.68
N GLY A 784 -32.56 4.66 22.62
CA GLY A 784 -32.91 3.26 22.48
C GLY A 784 -31.89 2.31 23.09
N GLN A 785 -32.14 1.01 22.91
CA GLN A 785 -31.29 -0.04 23.43
C GLN A 785 -30.18 -0.37 22.42
N TYR A 786 -28.94 -0.29 22.85
CA TYR A 786 -27.75 -0.68 22.10
C TYR A 786 -27.23 -2.02 22.61
N THR A 787 -26.80 -2.88 21.69
CA THR A 787 -26.12 -4.12 22.02
C THR A 787 -24.62 -4.00 21.76
N VAL A 788 -23.82 -4.41 22.74
CA VAL A 788 -22.37 -4.50 22.64
C VAL A 788 -21.97 -5.97 22.48
N LEU A 789 -21.27 -6.29 21.40
CA LEU A 789 -20.77 -7.64 21.15
C LEU A 789 -19.28 -7.69 21.48
N VAL A 790 -18.90 -8.63 22.31
CA VAL A 790 -17.51 -8.99 22.55
C VAL A 790 -17.21 -10.22 21.70
N ALA A 791 -16.27 -10.09 20.76
CA ALA A 791 -16.03 -11.10 19.74
C ALA A 791 -14.54 -11.25 19.41
N THR A 792 -14.19 -12.31 18.66
CA THR A 792 -12.85 -12.55 18.12
C THR A 792 -12.80 -12.41 16.59
N SER A 793 -13.95 -12.18 15.95
CA SER A 793 -14.11 -11.75 14.56
C SER A 793 -15.50 -11.12 14.37
N SER A 794 -15.78 -10.61 13.17
CA SER A 794 -17.12 -10.09 12.85
C SER A 794 -18.19 -11.16 12.67
N ALA A 795 -17.83 -12.46 12.63
CA ALA A 795 -18.81 -13.54 12.51
C ALA A 795 -19.73 -13.63 13.72
N PRO A 796 -21.03 -13.87 13.55
CA PRO A 796 -21.94 -14.14 14.65
C PRO A 796 -21.55 -15.33 15.54
N ASP A 797 -20.88 -16.33 14.96
CA ASP A 797 -20.41 -17.53 15.67
C ASP A 797 -19.19 -17.27 16.56
N ASP A 798 -18.46 -16.18 16.28
CA ASP A 798 -17.30 -15.74 17.05
C ASP A 798 -17.63 -14.73 18.16
N VAL A 799 -18.91 -14.42 18.35
CA VAL A 799 -19.39 -13.59 19.46
C VAL A 799 -19.33 -14.41 20.75
N LYS A 800 -18.54 -13.93 21.71
CA LYS A 800 -18.32 -14.57 22.99
C LYS A 800 -19.26 -14.05 24.09
N SER A 801 -19.68 -12.79 23.99
CA SER A 801 -20.62 -12.19 24.93
C SER A 801 -21.47 -11.10 24.25
N ARG A 802 -22.69 -10.90 24.80
CA ARG A 802 -23.63 -9.86 24.41
C ARG A 802 -24.01 -9.05 25.65
N LEU A 803 -23.67 -7.79 25.64
CA LEU A 803 -24.00 -6.84 26.68
C LEU A 803 -24.97 -5.82 26.10
N SER A 804 -25.66 -5.05 26.96
CA SER A 804 -26.56 -3.99 26.46
C SER A 804 -26.56 -2.81 27.38
N PHE A 805 -26.83 -1.65 26.83
CA PHE A 805 -27.08 -0.40 27.55
C PHE A 805 -28.16 0.39 26.84
N GLU A 806 -28.81 1.28 27.58
CA GLU A 806 -29.90 2.12 27.06
C GLU A 806 -29.48 3.58 27.05
N ILE A 807 -29.73 4.25 25.94
CA ILE A 807 -29.63 5.71 25.81
C ILE A 807 -31.03 6.27 25.88
N SER A 808 -31.35 6.99 26.95
CA SER A 808 -32.70 7.53 27.21
C SER A 808 -33.01 8.77 26.36
N GLU A 809 -32.01 9.62 26.11
CA GLU A 809 -32.12 10.83 25.32
C GLU A 809 -31.11 10.84 24.20
N GLY A 810 -31.55 11.16 22.98
CA GLY A 810 -30.66 11.29 21.83
C GLY A 810 -29.81 12.54 21.94
N LEU A 811 -28.61 12.47 21.38
CA LEU A 811 -27.68 13.60 21.34
C LEU A 811 -27.17 13.86 19.92
N THR A 812 -26.87 15.12 19.64
CA THR A 812 -26.18 15.54 18.41
C THR A 812 -24.93 16.31 18.79
N PHE A 813 -23.85 16.15 18.00
CA PHE A 813 -22.59 16.85 18.23
C PHE A 813 -21.93 17.20 16.92
N ASP A 814 -21.10 18.22 16.98
CA ASP A 814 -20.30 18.66 15.84
C ASP A 814 -19.16 17.69 15.56
N PRO A 815 -18.68 17.61 14.31
CA PRO A 815 -17.57 16.77 13.89
C PRO A 815 -16.28 17.01 14.64
#